data_f3fdb947692ce2c7ceecab03b57674b7
#
_entry.id   f3fdb947692ce2c7ceecab03b57674b7
#
_cell.length_a   1.000
_cell.length_b   1.000
_cell.length_c   1.000
_cell.angle_alpha   90.00
_cell.angle_beta   90.00
_cell.angle_gamma   90.00
#
_symmetry.space_group_name_H-M   'P 1'
#
loop_
_entity.id
_entity.type
_entity.pdbx_description
1 polymer ?
#
loop_
_entity_poly.entity_id
_entity_poly.type
_entity_poly.pdbx_seq_one_letter_code
_entity_poly.pdbx_strand_id
1 'polypeptide(L)'
;MKKITAKFSLFSLCLMSCYSSIVLAESNIKDIKEDSEKDKLDTITVIGEGVQRSELQTSSSLSVITNKDIERRPDLYSLTTVLKQTSNILETGLGNQLPTIRGVEGSSAHGAISFLAGARPRVNVQIDGDNSNYDELAFATKSLWDIKQVEVYRGPQSYAQGRNSIAGAIVMQSNDPINKFEAAAKTDYGNQNKRQFAAMLSGPLVDEQLLFRFTVDDQRRKSYEHLANYHPAGDSRKFKATTTKAKLLWLPSAVPDFYSRLTFKHVDSRNPQGEFKPTTNYDTYRSVFKIRTSSTIWDAGYQFNDTWEFENKVVYSNYIHDRFSLPSGAPSRVEGHKWQVQPILRYNNGTYRGLLGLFYFQSPQDDSILLGVRNRYHDVTKTKAVLGEFTFKPIEVIEVNLSARYEQEKHTRKGGSLFLLNYDNKTNVFLPKFNIAYLISDDQRIGAKIARGYNPGGAGITFTYPFSTYSYGTEYLWNYELYHRWLSDDKRLKINTNIFYNDYKDMQIEYSHPLGITIANADKAITYGAEFNIEWQATQNLNLTTSLGLLKTKIKKYSDSKSYNGNKLTRAPDYTFNLGGYYNLPYGLETGLNASFVDSYFTDASNNKASKIDSYYQANAYLAYNFKQGRIMLYADNVFNSHDKISLMSSSSRYSTYQQPRQVGISAQINY
;
A
#
# COMPACT_ATOMS: atom_id res chain seq x y z
N MET A 1 -27.71 -0.49 16.13
CA MET A 1 -27.32 -0.74 17.51
C MET A 1 -27.76 -2.10 18.07
N LYS A 2 -29.03 -2.54 17.98
CA LYS A 2 -29.46 -3.85 18.56
C LYS A 2 -28.83 -5.11 17.93
N LYS A 3 -28.38 -5.10 16.68
CA LYS A 3 -27.69 -6.24 16.03
C LYS A 3 -26.21 -6.38 16.39
N ILE A 4 -25.57 -5.30 16.85
CA ILE A 4 -24.14 -5.27 17.20
C ILE A 4 -23.92 -5.84 18.62
N THR A 5 -24.82 -5.53 19.55
CA THR A 5 -24.73 -5.99 20.95
C THR A 5 -24.82 -7.51 21.12
N ALA A 6 -25.63 -8.20 20.30
CA ALA A 6 -25.77 -9.65 20.38
C ALA A 6 -24.55 -10.42 19.85
N LYS A 7 -23.79 -9.81 18.90
CA LYS A 7 -22.59 -10.45 18.33
C LYS A 7 -21.33 -10.23 19.16
N PHE A 8 -21.26 -9.13 19.94
CA PHE A 8 -20.17 -8.89 20.88
C PHE A 8 -20.20 -9.81 22.11
N SER A 9 -21.39 -10.24 22.56
CA SER A 9 -21.52 -11.18 23.68
C SER A 9 -20.97 -12.58 23.38
N LEU A 10 -21.03 -13.03 22.12
CA LEU A 10 -20.44 -14.30 21.69
C LEU A 10 -18.90 -14.24 21.65
N PHE A 11 -18.33 -13.07 21.36
CA PHE A 11 -16.90 -12.86 21.33
C PHE A 11 -16.27 -12.89 22.75
N SER A 12 -16.98 -12.36 23.76
CA SER A 12 -16.58 -12.45 25.17
C SER A 12 -16.61 -13.89 25.71
N LEU A 13 -17.54 -14.74 25.21
CA LEU A 13 -17.63 -16.12 25.68
C LEU A 13 -16.49 -17.02 25.16
N CYS A 14 -15.99 -16.79 23.95
CA CYS A 14 -14.85 -17.55 23.40
C CYS A 14 -13.53 -17.24 24.11
N LEU A 15 -13.35 -16.04 24.64
CA LEU A 15 -12.14 -15.65 25.39
C LEU A 15 -12.12 -16.18 26.83
N MET A 16 -13.30 -16.43 27.42
CA MET A 16 -13.38 -16.95 28.80
C MET A 16 -13.27 -18.47 28.91
N SER A 17 -13.47 -19.24 27.86
CA SER A 17 -13.39 -20.72 27.89
C SER A 17 -11.96 -21.29 27.82
N CYS A 18 -10.93 -20.45 27.60
CA CYS A 18 -9.52 -20.89 27.58
C CYS A 18 -8.81 -20.77 28.96
N TYR A 19 -9.51 -20.39 30.02
CA TYR A 19 -8.86 -20.11 31.31
C TYR A 19 -8.79 -21.31 32.31
N SER A 20 -9.22 -22.49 31.92
CA SER A 20 -9.21 -23.63 32.84
C SER A 20 -8.37 -24.78 32.32
N SER A 21 -7.06 -24.73 32.46
CA SER A 21 -6.15 -25.87 32.62
C SER A 21 -4.68 -25.40 32.58
N ILE A 22 -4.17 -24.84 33.65
CA ILE A 22 -2.72 -24.72 33.87
C ILE A 22 -2.37 -25.65 35.03
N VAL A 23 -1.74 -26.76 34.72
CA VAL A 23 -1.01 -27.59 35.70
C VAL A 23 0.48 -27.42 35.44
N LEU A 24 1.18 -27.03 36.49
CA LEU A 24 2.61 -26.81 36.61
C LEU A 24 3.46 -28.06 36.28
N ALA A 25 4.53 -27.85 35.52
CA ALA A 25 5.70 -28.74 35.53
C ALA A 25 6.97 -27.88 35.50
N GLU A 26 7.69 -27.88 36.59
CA GLU A 26 9.05 -27.35 36.72
C GLU A 26 10.05 -28.28 36.03
N SER A 27 10.95 -27.76 35.18
CA SER A 27 12.28 -28.34 34.98
C SER A 27 13.25 -27.40 34.23
N ASN A 28 14.41 -27.20 34.86
CA ASN A 28 15.76 -26.90 34.38
C ASN A 28 16.18 -25.47 33.97
N ILE A 29 16.98 -24.91 34.85
CA ILE A 29 17.58 -23.55 34.89
C ILE A 29 18.87 -23.42 34.01
N LYS A 30 19.00 -24.04 32.87
CA LYS A 30 20.20 -23.83 32.02
C LYS A 30 19.94 -23.19 30.67
N ASP A 31 18.70 -23.09 30.20
CA ASP A 31 18.36 -22.50 28.90
C ASP A 31 17.83 -21.02 28.99
N ILE A 32 17.93 -20.41 30.18
CA ILE A 32 17.25 -19.12 30.47
C ILE A 32 17.92 -17.91 29.79
N LYS A 33 19.17 -18.00 29.32
CA LYS A 33 19.85 -16.84 28.71
C LYS A 33 19.63 -16.69 27.22
N GLU A 34 19.40 -17.76 26.46
CA GLU A 34 19.08 -17.69 25.03
C GLU A 34 17.59 -17.39 24.74
N ASP A 35 16.69 -17.75 25.67
CA ASP A 35 15.25 -17.48 25.51
C ASP A 35 14.86 -16.03 25.80
N SER A 36 15.65 -15.26 26.56
CA SER A 36 15.28 -13.88 26.92
C SER A 36 15.37 -12.89 25.75
N GLU A 37 16.07 -13.18 24.67
CA GLU A 37 16.11 -12.34 23.47
C GLU A 37 14.97 -12.61 22.49
N LYS A 38 14.39 -13.80 22.50
CA LYS A 38 13.24 -14.17 21.65
C LYS A 38 11.95 -13.45 22.02
N ASP A 39 11.85 -12.93 23.22
CA ASP A 39 10.65 -12.34 23.82
C ASP A 39 10.55 -10.81 23.60
N LYS A 40 11.51 -10.22 22.90
CA LYS A 40 11.57 -8.76 22.68
C LYS A 40 11.03 -8.38 21.31
N LEU A 41 10.35 -7.24 21.25
CA LEU A 41 9.95 -6.64 19.96
C LEU A 41 11.17 -6.08 19.25
N ASP A 42 11.36 -6.47 18.00
CA ASP A 42 12.45 -5.99 17.16
C ASP A 42 12.30 -4.49 16.85
N THR A 43 13.40 -3.76 16.87
CA THR A 43 13.44 -2.39 16.34
C THR A 43 13.60 -2.43 14.82
N ILE A 44 12.56 -2.02 14.10
CA ILE A 44 12.52 -2.09 12.64
C ILE A 44 13.13 -0.81 12.05
N THR A 45 14.05 -0.97 11.06
CA THR A 45 14.57 0.14 10.27
C THR A 45 13.63 0.44 9.11
N VAL A 46 13.20 1.68 8.98
CA VAL A 46 12.35 2.17 7.90
C VAL A 46 13.16 2.97 6.88
N ILE A 47 12.78 2.88 5.61
CA ILE A 47 13.55 3.41 4.47
C ILE A 47 12.75 4.41 3.60
N GLY A 48 11.43 4.40 3.68
CA GLY A 48 10.56 5.19 2.80
C GLY A 48 10.63 6.70 3.00
N GLU A 49 11.29 7.18 4.06
CA GLU A 49 11.49 8.61 4.31
C GLU A 49 12.79 9.18 3.69
N GLY A 50 13.57 8.36 2.98
CA GLY A 50 14.82 8.79 2.35
C GLY A 50 16.05 8.66 3.25
N VAL A 51 15.92 8.82 4.55
CA VAL A 51 16.95 8.50 5.55
C VAL A 51 16.54 7.25 6.31
N GLN A 52 17.47 6.31 6.45
CA GLN A 52 17.25 5.14 7.29
C GLN A 52 17.17 5.55 8.75
N ARG A 53 16.12 5.14 9.43
CA ARG A 53 15.91 5.39 10.87
C ARG A 53 15.09 4.26 11.47
N SER A 54 15.12 4.12 12.79
CA SER A 54 14.23 3.18 13.44
C SER A 54 12.78 3.64 13.38
N GLU A 55 11.82 2.72 13.45
CA GLU A 55 10.39 3.03 13.53
C GLU A 55 10.08 4.00 14.68
N LEU A 56 10.79 3.90 15.81
CA LEU A 56 10.66 4.82 16.93
C LEU A 56 11.14 6.25 16.62
N GLN A 57 12.00 6.42 15.61
CA GLN A 57 12.55 7.74 15.23
C GLN A 57 11.73 8.45 14.16
N THR A 58 10.75 7.78 13.53
CA THR A 58 9.95 8.42 12.49
C THR A 58 8.89 9.36 13.05
N SER A 59 8.72 10.53 12.41
CA SER A 59 7.62 11.45 12.66
C SER A 59 6.35 11.11 11.89
N SER A 60 6.44 10.21 10.91
CA SER A 60 5.30 9.84 10.08
C SER A 60 4.43 8.80 10.76
N SER A 61 3.13 8.85 10.49
CA SER A 61 2.25 7.74 10.82
C SER A 61 2.54 6.57 9.90
N LEU A 62 2.98 5.47 10.48
CA LEU A 62 3.52 4.31 9.78
C LEU A 62 2.95 3.02 10.35
N SER A 63 2.71 2.05 9.48
CA SER A 63 2.58 0.63 9.84
C SER A 63 3.61 -0.16 9.07
N VAL A 64 4.37 -1.01 9.74
CA VAL A 64 5.36 -1.89 9.12
C VAL A 64 4.88 -3.33 9.28
N ILE A 65 4.90 -4.06 8.18
CA ILE A 65 4.61 -5.49 8.12
C ILE A 65 5.91 -6.18 7.69
N THR A 66 6.45 -6.99 8.56
CA THR A 66 7.73 -7.67 8.35
C THR A 66 7.57 -8.97 7.57
N ASN A 67 8.69 -9.53 7.09
CA ASN A 67 8.72 -10.88 6.53
C ASN A 67 8.15 -11.93 7.50
N LYS A 68 8.49 -11.84 8.80
CA LYS A 68 7.96 -12.74 9.84
C LYS A 68 6.43 -12.69 9.93
N ASP A 69 5.83 -11.48 9.81
CA ASP A 69 4.37 -11.32 9.81
C ASP A 69 3.73 -11.95 8.57
N ILE A 70 4.35 -11.74 7.39
CA ILE A 70 3.88 -12.28 6.12
C ILE A 70 3.93 -13.82 6.13
N GLU A 71 5.01 -14.41 6.61
CA GLU A 71 5.16 -15.88 6.69
C GLU A 71 4.21 -16.50 7.70
N ARG A 72 3.95 -15.81 8.82
CA ARG A 72 3.06 -16.29 9.88
C ARG A 72 1.59 -16.25 9.48
N ARG A 73 1.19 -15.29 8.65
CA ARG A 73 -0.21 -15.00 8.37
C ARG A 73 -0.62 -15.39 6.95
N PRO A 74 -1.42 -16.46 6.79
CA PRO A 74 -1.84 -16.95 5.47
C PRO A 74 -2.76 -15.98 4.72
N ASP A 75 -3.43 -15.10 5.45
CA ASP A 75 -4.28 -14.05 4.90
C ASP A 75 -3.47 -12.90 4.29
N LEU A 76 -2.16 -12.79 4.55
CA LEU A 76 -1.26 -11.81 3.95
C LEU A 76 -0.55 -12.38 2.71
N TYR A 77 -1.26 -12.56 1.61
CA TYR A 77 -0.69 -13.07 0.36
C TYR A 77 -0.47 -11.99 -0.72
N SER A 78 -1.02 -10.80 -0.53
CA SER A 78 -0.88 -9.67 -1.45
C SER A 78 -0.94 -8.33 -0.72
N LEU A 79 -0.47 -7.26 -1.36
CA LEU A 79 -0.56 -5.91 -0.79
C LEU A 79 -2.00 -5.51 -0.42
N THR A 80 -2.98 -5.87 -1.25
CA THR A 80 -4.40 -5.59 -0.98
C THR A 80 -4.86 -6.14 0.38
N THR A 81 -4.36 -7.32 0.76
CA THR A 81 -4.74 -7.94 2.05
C THR A 81 -4.09 -7.26 3.25
N VAL A 82 -2.89 -6.70 3.10
CA VAL A 82 -2.25 -5.84 4.10
C VAL A 82 -3.07 -4.57 4.33
N LEU A 83 -3.47 -3.91 3.25
CA LEU A 83 -4.17 -2.62 3.33
C LEU A 83 -5.56 -2.74 3.97
N LYS A 84 -6.27 -3.85 3.76
CA LYS A 84 -7.55 -4.13 4.42
C LYS A 84 -7.47 -4.19 5.94
N GLN A 85 -6.28 -4.37 6.50
CA GLN A 85 -6.04 -4.54 7.93
C GLN A 85 -5.25 -3.38 8.53
N THR A 86 -5.09 -2.29 7.79
CA THR A 86 -4.38 -1.10 8.26
C THR A 86 -5.39 -0.02 8.64
N SER A 87 -5.25 0.56 9.83
CA SER A 87 -6.17 1.61 10.33
C SER A 87 -6.14 2.87 9.46
N ASN A 88 -7.30 3.54 9.34
CA ASN A 88 -7.52 4.70 8.47
C ASN A 88 -7.21 4.44 6.98
N ILE A 89 -7.20 3.17 6.58
CA ILE A 89 -7.13 2.75 5.18
C ILE A 89 -8.39 1.95 4.85
N LEU A 90 -9.02 2.29 3.74
CA LEU A 90 -10.15 1.54 3.21
C LEU A 90 -9.79 0.98 1.85
N GLU A 91 -9.67 -0.35 1.78
CA GLU A 91 -9.46 -1.12 0.55
C GLU A 91 -10.71 -1.97 0.29
N THR A 92 -11.42 -1.67 -0.79
CA THR A 92 -12.71 -2.30 -1.10
C THR A 92 -12.63 -3.39 -2.14
N GLY A 93 -11.50 -3.55 -2.82
CA GLY A 93 -11.36 -4.48 -3.95
C GLY A 93 -12.17 -4.07 -5.19
N LEU A 94 -12.61 -2.82 -5.25
CA LEU A 94 -13.29 -2.26 -6.40
C LEU A 94 -12.26 -1.90 -7.47
N GLY A 95 -11.93 -2.83 -8.33
CA GLY A 95 -10.80 -2.90 -9.23
C GLY A 95 -10.29 -1.63 -9.95
N ASN A 96 -11.04 -0.52 -9.99
CA ASN A 96 -10.54 0.76 -10.51
C ASN A 96 -10.03 1.69 -9.41
N GLN A 97 -10.16 1.31 -8.15
CA GLN A 97 -9.90 2.17 -7.03
C GLN A 97 -8.68 1.69 -6.26
N LEU A 98 -7.80 2.62 -5.98
CA LEU A 98 -6.72 2.43 -5.02
C LEU A 98 -7.29 2.67 -3.61
N PRO A 99 -6.60 2.18 -2.58
CA PRO A 99 -7.06 2.36 -1.21
C PRO A 99 -7.25 3.84 -0.87
N THR A 100 -8.28 4.13 -0.11
CA THR A 100 -8.48 5.44 0.50
C THR A 100 -7.65 5.53 1.77
N ILE A 101 -6.83 6.55 1.91
CA ILE A 101 -5.99 6.79 3.10
C ILE A 101 -6.44 8.07 3.78
N ARG A 102 -6.83 8.02 5.07
CA ARG A 102 -7.34 9.17 5.84
C ARG A 102 -8.47 9.93 5.10
N GLY A 103 -9.35 9.18 4.42
CA GLY A 103 -10.48 9.73 3.66
C GLY A 103 -10.12 10.32 2.30
N VAL A 104 -8.88 10.15 1.84
CA VAL A 104 -8.43 10.61 0.52
C VAL A 104 -8.28 9.42 -0.42
N GLU A 105 -9.04 9.43 -1.49
CA GLU A 105 -9.06 8.34 -2.46
C GLU A 105 -7.75 8.27 -3.25
N GLY A 106 -7.09 7.11 -3.21
CA GLY A 106 -5.75 6.93 -3.75
C GLY A 106 -5.65 6.93 -5.27
N SER A 107 -6.73 6.56 -5.97
CA SER A 107 -6.74 6.44 -7.44
C SER A 107 -6.84 7.75 -8.20
N SER A 108 -7.19 8.80 -7.61
CA SER A 108 -7.65 10.12 -8.04
C SER A 108 -9.11 10.31 -7.65
N ALA A 109 -9.64 11.50 -7.91
CA ALA A 109 -11.03 11.82 -7.53
C ALA A 109 -12.08 10.96 -8.25
N HIS A 110 -11.74 10.27 -9.33
CA HIS A 110 -12.69 9.44 -10.07
C HIS A 110 -12.10 8.07 -10.43
N GLY A 111 -12.11 7.16 -9.45
CA GLY A 111 -11.54 5.83 -9.60
C GLY A 111 -12.18 4.96 -10.67
N ALA A 112 -13.46 5.17 -10.99
CA ALA A 112 -14.18 4.27 -11.88
C ALA A 112 -13.70 4.29 -13.34
N ILE A 113 -13.08 5.37 -13.79
CA ILE A 113 -12.66 5.57 -15.19
C ILE A 113 -11.24 6.16 -15.31
N SER A 114 -10.43 5.98 -14.30
CA SER A 114 -9.06 6.48 -14.32
C SER A 114 -8.23 6.02 -15.51
N PHE A 115 -8.52 4.85 -16.07
CA PHE A 115 -7.91 4.34 -17.30
C PHE A 115 -8.24 5.18 -18.55
N LEU A 116 -9.31 6.00 -18.52
CA LEU A 116 -9.65 6.93 -19.61
C LEU A 116 -9.04 8.31 -19.42
N ALA A 117 -8.79 8.69 -18.19
CA ALA A 117 -8.57 10.06 -17.80
C ALA A 117 -7.09 10.44 -17.62
N GLY A 118 -6.14 9.54 -17.93
CA GLY A 118 -4.75 9.82 -17.57
C GLY A 118 -4.62 10.02 -16.06
N ALA A 119 -5.04 9.03 -15.28
CA ALA A 119 -5.18 9.11 -13.83
C ALA A 119 -3.89 9.53 -13.13
N ARG A 120 -4.05 10.37 -12.12
CA ARG A 120 -2.98 10.84 -11.24
C ARG A 120 -3.20 10.24 -9.85
N PRO A 121 -2.56 9.10 -9.51
CA PRO A 121 -2.67 8.50 -8.19
C PRO A 121 -2.27 9.49 -7.10
N ARG A 122 -2.91 9.37 -5.95
CA ARG A 122 -2.60 10.15 -4.73
C ARG A 122 -1.80 9.35 -3.72
N VAL A 123 -1.63 8.06 -3.98
CA VAL A 123 -0.80 7.12 -3.22
C VAL A 123 0.32 6.64 -4.11
N ASN A 124 1.56 6.83 -3.67
CA ASN A 124 2.72 6.23 -4.31
C ASN A 124 2.92 4.82 -3.79
N VAL A 125 3.14 3.85 -4.68
CA VAL A 125 3.54 2.49 -4.31
C VAL A 125 4.81 2.15 -5.05
N GLN A 126 5.85 1.80 -4.32
CA GLN A 126 7.13 1.39 -4.89
C GLN A 126 7.57 0.03 -4.37
N ILE A 127 8.24 -0.72 -5.23
CA ILE A 127 8.89 -1.99 -4.89
C ILE A 127 10.36 -1.86 -5.26
N ASP A 128 11.25 -1.94 -4.26
CA ASP A 128 12.70 -1.74 -4.38
C ASP A 128 13.08 -0.38 -5.04
N GLY A 129 12.20 0.63 -4.90
CA GLY A 129 12.36 1.96 -5.48
C GLY A 129 11.74 2.15 -6.87
N ASP A 130 11.22 1.10 -7.50
CA ASP A 130 10.46 1.21 -8.75
C ASP A 130 9.03 1.64 -8.47
N ASN A 131 8.67 2.87 -8.86
CA ASN A 131 7.34 3.43 -8.68
C ASN A 131 6.34 2.79 -9.66
N SER A 132 5.27 2.21 -9.15
CA SER A 132 4.20 1.62 -9.96
C SER A 132 3.36 2.70 -10.65
N ASN A 133 2.92 2.43 -11.88
CA ASN A 133 1.92 3.28 -12.54
C ASN A 133 0.49 2.92 -12.09
N TYR A 134 -0.51 3.70 -12.53
CA TYR A 134 -1.89 3.51 -12.10
C TYR A 134 -2.43 2.11 -12.38
N ASP A 135 -2.25 1.58 -13.59
CA ASP A 135 -2.81 0.28 -13.97
C ASP A 135 -2.16 -0.87 -13.20
N GLU A 136 -0.85 -0.77 -12.94
CA GLU A 136 -0.16 -1.72 -12.06
C GLU A 136 -0.71 -1.67 -10.64
N LEU A 137 -1.05 -0.48 -10.15
CA LEU A 137 -1.60 -0.30 -8.82
C LEU A 137 -3.00 -0.89 -8.69
N ALA A 138 -3.88 -0.57 -9.64
CA ALA A 138 -5.28 -0.90 -9.58
C ALA A 138 -5.59 -2.36 -9.97
N PHE A 139 -4.82 -2.94 -10.90
CA PHE A 139 -5.22 -4.20 -11.56
C PHE A 139 -4.20 -5.34 -11.43
N ALA A 140 -2.94 -5.07 -11.08
CA ALA A 140 -1.98 -6.14 -10.87
C ALA A 140 -2.01 -6.65 -9.43
N THR A 141 -1.89 -7.96 -9.25
CA THR A 141 -1.64 -8.54 -7.94
C THR A 141 -0.19 -8.31 -7.56
N LYS A 142 0.05 -7.68 -6.41
CA LYS A 142 1.38 -7.48 -5.84
C LYS A 142 1.66 -8.57 -4.82
N SER A 143 2.53 -9.50 -5.21
CA SER A 143 2.98 -10.60 -4.37
C SER A 143 3.73 -10.11 -3.13
N LEU A 144 3.50 -10.76 -2.01
CA LEU A 144 4.27 -10.59 -0.77
C LEU A 144 5.34 -11.69 -0.58
N TRP A 145 5.46 -12.65 -1.52
CA TRP A 145 6.49 -13.67 -1.45
C TRP A 145 7.88 -13.04 -1.55
N ASP A 146 8.72 -13.41 -0.60
CA ASP A 146 10.10 -12.92 -0.50
C ASP A 146 10.19 -11.38 -0.40
N ILE A 147 9.29 -10.79 0.35
CA ILE A 147 9.31 -9.39 0.76
C ILE A 147 9.87 -9.30 2.17
N LYS A 148 10.89 -8.45 2.35
CA LYS A 148 11.54 -8.16 3.64
C LYS A 148 10.59 -7.40 4.56
N GLN A 149 9.97 -6.32 4.02
CA GLN A 149 9.01 -5.50 4.73
C GLN A 149 8.12 -4.71 3.79
N VAL A 150 6.93 -4.35 4.29
CA VAL A 150 5.99 -3.42 3.69
C VAL A 150 5.77 -2.27 4.66
N GLU A 151 6.12 -1.07 4.24
CA GLU A 151 5.90 0.17 5.00
C GLU A 151 4.70 0.91 4.42
N VAL A 152 3.71 1.19 5.26
CA VAL A 152 2.47 1.89 4.87
C VAL A 152 2.41 3.23 5.58
N TYR A 153 2.76 4.29 4.86
CA TYR A 153 2.75 5.66 5.34
C TYR A 153 1.39 6.32 5.12
N ARG A 154 0.85 6.94 6.16
CA ARG A 154 -0.40 7.72 6.11
C ARG A 154 -0.09 9.20 6.20
N GLY A 155 -0.79 9.99 5.36
CA GLY A 155 -0.52 11.42 5.19
C GLY A 155 0.62 11.70 4.20
N PRO A 156 0.88 12.98 3.88
CA PRO A 156 1.71 13.36 2.76
C PRO A 156 3.16 12.93 2.92
N GLN A 157 3.68 12.26 1.90
CA GLN A 157 5.10 11.88 1.76
C GLN A 157 5.77 12.64 0.61
N SER A 158 5.17 13.76 0.15
CA SER A 158 5.64 14.48 -1.04
C SER A 158 7.05 15.06 -0.91
N TYR A 159 7.50 15.37 0.30
CA TYR A 159 8.88 15.83 0.55
C TYR A 159 9.92 14.72 0.27
N ALA A 160 9.61 13.45 0.51
CA ALA A 160 10.48 12.31 0.26
C ALA A 160 10.21 11.65 -1.10
N GLN A 161 8.95 11.35 -1.39
CA GLN A 161 8.51 10.57 -2.55
C GLN A 161 8.13 11.43 -3.77
N GLY A 162 7.92 12.76 -3.57
CA GLY A 162 7.48 13.67 -4.64
C GLY A 162 6.01 13.48 -5.03
N ARG A 163 5.75 13.56 -6.32
CA ARG A 163 4.42 13.41 -6.91
C ARG A 163 3.70 12.12 -6.48
N ASN A 164 2.38 12.11 -6.60
CA ASN A 164 1.51 10.96 -6.32
C ASN A 164 1.56 10.45 -4.87
N SER A 165 1.93 11.26 -3.89
CA SER A 165 2.09 10.86 -2.49
C SER A 165 1.42 11.82 -1.49
N ILE A 166 0.38 12.52 -1.93
CA ILE A 166 -0.37 13.47 -1.08
C ILE A 166 -1.19 12.75 -0.01
N ALA A 167 -1.77 11.58 -0.31
CA ALA A 167 -2.52 10.77 0.65
C ALA A 167 -1.61 9.86 1.48
N GLY A 168 -0.53 9.37 0.89
CA GLY A 168 0.40 8.46 1.54
C GLY A 168 1.36 7.80 0.57
N ALA A 169 2.17 6.89 1.09
CA ALA A 169 3.07 6.05 0.31
C ALA A 169 3.12 4.62 0.86
N ILE A 170 3.34 3.67 -0.02
CA ILE A 170 3.56 2.27 0.34
C ILE A 170 4.90 1.87 -0.24
N VAL A 171 5.82 1.45 0.62
CA VAL A 171 7.17 1.07 0.25
C VAL A 171 7.36 -0.41 0.55
N MET A 172 7.63 -1.18 -0.49
CA MET A 172 7.92 -2.61 -0.38
C MET A 172 9.39 -2.85 -0.67
N GLN A 173 10.05 -3.58 0.19
CA GLN A 173 11.42 -4.02 0.00
C GLN A 173 11.47 -5.53 -0.09
N SER A 174 12.06 -6.07 -1.15
CA SER A 174 12.32 -7.50 -1.25
C SER A 174 13.65 -7.87 -0.57
N ASN A 175 13.78 -9.14 -0.14
CA ASN A 175 15.00 -9.63 0.49
C ASN A 175 16.20 -9.50 -0.44
N ASP A 176 17.36 -9.22 0.15
CA ASP A 176 18.64 -9.22 -0.55
C ASP A 176 19.28 -10.61 -0.53
N PRO A 177 20.21 -10.90 -1.46
CA PRO A 177 21.06 -12.09 -1.39
C PRO A 177 21.91 -12.08 -0.11
N ILE A 178 22.18 -13.25 0.43
CA ILE A 178 23.10 -13.41 1.58
C ILE A 178 24.23 -14.39 1.23
N ASN A 179 25.34 -14.31 1.97
CA ASN A 179 26.51 -15.19 1.77
C ASN A 179 26.32 -16.58 2.40
N LYS A 180 25.14 -17.16 2.18
CA LYS A 180 24.77 -18.50 2.61
C LYS A 180 23.75 -19.06 1.64
N PHE A 181 23.92 -20.32 1.25
CA PHE A 181 22.87 -21.00 0.46
C PHE A 181 21.60 -21.17 1.27
N GLU A 182 20.51 -20.68 0.73
CA GLU A 182 19.17 -20.85 1.24
C GLU A 182 18.17 -21.09 0.12
N ALA A 183 17.19 -21.91 0.37
CA ALA A 183 16.10 -22.18 -0.53
C ALA A 183 14.77 -22.24 0.24
N ALA A 184 13.70 -21.79 -0.38
CA ALA A 184 12.37 -21.92 0.19
C ALA A 184 11.35 -22.26 -0.90
N ALA A 185 10.35 -23.05 -0.54
CA ALA A 185 9.21 -23.33 -1.40
C ALA A 185 7.92 -23.26 -0.59
N LYS A 186 6.87 -22.69 -1.22
CA LYS A 186 5.54 -22.58 -0.63
C LYS A 186 4.49 -23.08 -1.61
N THR A 187 3.51 -23.79 -1.10
CA THR A 187 2.30 -24.14 -1.82
C THR A 187 1.06 -23.79 -0.98
N ASP A 188 0.02 -23.29 -1.62
CA ASP A 188 -1.25 -22.96 -0.99
C ASP A 188 -2.40 -23.48 -1.84
N TYR A 189 -3.36 -24.12 -1.21
CA TYR A 189 -4.58 -24.62 -1.85
C TYR A 189 -5.80 -24.22 -1.03
N GLY A 190 -6.81 -23.68 -1.70
CA GLY A 190 -8.06 -23.28 -1.07
C GLY A 190 -9.28 -23.48 -1.97
N ASN A 191 -10.44 -23.20 -1.40
CA ASN A 191 -11.66 -23.14 -2.18
C ASN A 191 -11.57 -22.06 -3.29
N GLN A 192 -12.56 -22.00 -4.20
CA GLN A 192 -12.54 -21.13 -5.40
C GLN A 192 -11.34 -21.37 -6.33
N ASN A 193 -10.79 -22.59 -6.34
CA ASN A 193 -9.57 -22.94 -7.05
C ASN A 193 -8.37 -22.02 -6.71
N LYS A 194 -8.33 -21.49 -5.47
CA LYS A 194 -7.15 -20.77 -4.98
C LYS A 194 -5.98 -21.74 -4.94
N ARG A 195 -4.89 -21.35 -5.58
CA ARG A 195 -3.63 -22.06 -5.54
C ARG A 195 -2.48 -21.08 -5.72
N GLN A 196 -1.44 -21.29 -4.97
CA GLN A 196 -0.18 -20.58 -5.08
C GLN A 196 0.96 -21.60 -5.09
N PHE A 197 1.93 -21.34 -5.93
CA PHE A 197 3.23 -21.98 -5.88
C PHE A 197 4.28 -20.88 -5.88
N ALA A 198 5.17 -20.90 -4.89
CA ALA A 198 6.26 -19.96 -4.80
C ALA A 198 7.56 -20.68 -4.44
N ALA A 199 8.67 -20.18 -4.97
CA ALA A 199 10.00 -20.70 -4.69
C ALA A 199 11.03 -19.58 -4.62
N MET A 200 12.10 -19.81 -3.87
CA MET A 200 13.25 -18.94 -3.72
C MET A 200 14.53 -19.77 -3.62
N LEU A 201 15.59 -19.25 -4.25
CA LEU A 201 16.95 -19.77 -4.13
C LEU A 201 17.91 -18.57 -4.01
N SER A 202 18.83 -18.60 -3.05
CA SER A 202 19.80 -17.56 -2.80
C SER A 202 21.13 -18.17 -2.34
N GLY A 203 22.23 -17.44 -2.58
CA GLY A 203 23.55 -17.85 -2.10
C GLY A 203 24.69 -17.12 -2.80
N PRO A 204 25.94 -17.46 -2.46
CA PRO A 204 27.12 -16.95 -3.16
C PRO A 204 27.33 -17.64 -4.50
N LEU A 205 27.64 -16.85 -5.55
CA LEU A 205 28.30 -17.31 -6.79
C LEU A 205 29.81 -17.24 -6.64
N VAL A 206 30.29 -16.20 -5.94
CA VAL A 206 31.65 -16.04 -5.46
C VAL A 206 31.54 -15.65 -4.00
N ASP A 207 32.14 -16.44 -3.12
CA ASP A 207 32.06 -16.28 -1.68
C ASP A 207 32.37 -14.84 -1.25
N GLU A 208 31.50 -14.27 -0.41
CA GLU A 208 31.54 -12.90 0.10
C GLU A 208 31.52 -11.77 -0.97
N GLN A 209 31.67 -12.08 -2.27
CA GLN A 209 31.85 -11.06 -3.31
C GLN A 209 30.69 -10.95 -4.30
N LEU A 210 30.14 -12.08 -4.75
CA LEU A 210 29.04 -12.06 -5.72
C LEU A 210 27.94 -12.99 -5.27
N LEU A 211 26.82 -12.41 -4.87
CA LEU A 211 25.69 -13.10 -4.29
C LEU A 211 24.49 -13.00 -5.23
N PHE A 212 23.67 -14.05 -5.26
CA PHE A 212 22.45 -14.07 -6.07
C PHE A 212 21.22 -14.44 -5.23
N ARG A 213 20.06 -13.96 -5.69
CA ARG A 213 18.74 -14.38 -5.20
C ARG A 213 17.77 -14.44 -6.36
N PHE A 214 17.07 -15.57 -6.50
CA PHE A 214 16.04 -15.78 -7.51
C PHE A 214 14.75 -16.19 -6.83
N THR A 215 13.62 -15.59 -7.25
CA THR A 215 12.30 -15.90 -6.70
C THR A 215 11.24 -15.96 -7.78
N VAL A 216 10.29 -16.84 -7.61
CA VAL A 216 9.09 -16.96 -8.43
C VAL A 216 7.87 -17.13 -7.52
N ASP A 217 6.75 -16.52 -7.90
CA ASP A 217 5.44 -16.69 -7.26
C ASP A 217 4.36 -16.72 -8.34
N ASP A 218 3.61 -17.82 -8.43
CA ASP A 218 2.45 -17.99 -9.31
C ASP A 218 1.19 -18.17 -8.47
N GLN A 219 0.30 -17.20 -8.54
CA GLN A 219 -0.96 -17.16 -7.82
C GLN A 219 -2.12 -17.31 -8.80
N ARG A 220 -3.09 -18.16 -8.48
CA ARG A 220 -4.29 -18.36 -9.29
C ARG A 220 -5.51 -18.56 -8.40
N ARG A 221 -6.65 -18.03 -8.84
CA ARG A 221 -7.97 -18.33 -8.28
C ARG A 221 -9.07 -18.07 -9.29
N LYS A 222 -10.29 -18.43 -8.95
CA LYS A 222 -11.48 -18.01 -9.68
C LYS A 222 -12.27 -16.99 -8.86
N SER A 223 -12.95 -16.10 -9.57
CA SER A 223 -13.93 -15.20 -8.96
C SER A 223 -15.02 -15.99 -8.24
N TYR A 224 -15.43 -15.50 -7.08
CA TYR A 224 -16.61 -15.99 -6.37
C TYR A 224 -17.90 -15.46 -7.02
N GLU A 225 -17.84 -14.38 -7.76
CA GLU A 225 -18.97 -13.86 -8.53
C GLU A 225 -19.10 -14.59 -9.88
N HIS A 226 -20.34 -14.70 -10.35
CA HIS A 226 -20.64 -15.33 -11.63
C HIS A 226 -20.40 -14.33 -12.77
N LEU A 227 -19.21 -14.40 -13.39
CA LEU A 227 -18.82 -13.57 -14.52
C LEU A 227 -18.91 -14.35 -15.82
N ALA A 228 -19.50 -13.75 -16.86
CA ALA A 228 -19.67 -14.36 -18.15
C ALA A 228 -18.34 -14.40 -18.95
N ASN A 229 -18.13 -15.47 -19.67
CA ASN A 229 -17.05 -15.58 -20.65
C ASN A 229 -17.39 -14.80 -21.91
N TYR A 230 -16.40 -14.16 -22.52
CA TYR A 230 -16.56 -13.46 -23.79
C TYR A 230 -15.23 -13.35 -24.56
N HIS A 231 -15.31 -13.18 -25.88
CA HIS A 231 -14.15 -12.87 -26.71
C HIS A 231 -13.90 -11.33 -26.73
N PRO A 232 -12.64 -10.83 -26.57
CA PRO A 232 -11.37 -11.59 -26.53
C PRO A 232 -10.90 -11.98 -25.12
N ALA A 233 -11.64 -11.69 -24.05
CA ALA A 233 -11.20 -11.94 -22.69
C ALA A 233 -11.19 -13.44 -22.29
N GLY A 234 -11.98 -14.30 -22.95
CA GLY A 234 -12.12 -15.71 -22.55
C GLY A 234 -12.79 -15.84 -21.18
N ASP A 235 -12.26 -16.69 -20.29
CA ASP A 235 -12.80 -16.90 -18.94
C ASP A 235 -12.46 -15.69 -18.05
N SER A 236 -13.44 -14.79 -17.88
CA SER A 236 -13.32 -13.56 -17.10
C SER A 236 -13.22 -13.80 -15.58
N ARG A 237 -13.55 -15.01 -15.09
CA ARG A 237 -13.46 -15.39 -13.67
C ARG A 237 -12.04 -15.66 -13.22
N LYS A 238 -11.09 -15.88 -14.14
CA LYS A 238 -9.73 -16.27 -13.80
C LYS A 238 -8.90 -15.08 -13.33
N PHE A 239 -8.39 -15.19 -12.10
CA PHE A 239 -7.26 -14.41 -11.59
C PHE A 239 -5.98 -15.23 -11.78
N LYS A 240 -4.97 -14.60 -12.37
CA LYS A 240 -3.63 -15.14 -12.51
C LYS A 240 -2.61 -14.03 -12.28
N ALA A 241 -1.59 -14.29 -11.48
CA ALA A 241 -0.45 -13.40 -11.33
C ALA A 241 0.82 -14.25 -11.18
N THR A 242 1.79 -14.00 -12.04
CA THR A 242 3.13 -14.57 -11.92
C THR A 242 4.11 -13.43 -11.72
N THR A 243 4.87 -13.49 -10.63
CA THR A 243 5.93 -12.53 -10.29
C THR A 243 7.26 -13.27 -10.25
N THR A 244 8.25 -12.78 -10.99
CA THR A 244 9.62 -13.29 -10.96
C THR A 244 10.55 -12.16 -10.59
N LYS A 245 11.50 -12.42 -9.68
CA LYS A 245 12.57 -11.48 -9.32
C LYS A 245 13.92 -12.19 -9.36
N ALA A 246 14.94 -11.47 -9.79
CA ALA A 246 16.33 -11.90 -9.71
C ALA A 246 17.18 -10.75 -9.21
N LYS A 247 18.05 -11.00 -8.22
CA LYS A 247 19.00 -10.03 -7.69
C LYS A 247 20.42 -10.57 -7.80
N LEU A 248 21.34 -9.68 -8.17
CA LEU A 248 22.78 -9.89 -8.06
C LEU A 248 23.32 -8.78 -7.17
N LEU A 249 24.07 -9.14 -6.13
CA LEU A 249 24.76 -8.22 -5.24
C LEU A 249 26.25 -8.46 -5.37
N TRP A 250 26.97 -7.43 -5.82
CA TRP A 250 28.43 -7.44 -5.97
C TRP A 250 29.09 -6.58 -4.90
N LEU A 251 29.98 -7.20 -4.15
CA LEU A 251 30.75 -6.66 -3.04
C LEU A 251 32.24 -6.91 -3.32
N PRO A 252 32.92 -6.07 -4.13
CA PRO A 252 34.28 -6.35 -4.57
C PRO A 252 35.25 -6.25 -3.41
N SER A 253 36.06 -7.30 -3.16
CA SER A 253 37.04 -7.33 -2.10
C SER A 253 38.15 -6.26 -2.26
N ALA A 254 38.43 -5.84 -3.48
CA ALA A 254 39.38 -4.77 -3.77
C ALA A 254 38.86 -3.36 -3.37
N VAL A 255 37.57 -3.18 -3.18
CA VAL A 255 36.94 -1.93 -2.79
C VAL A 255 35.84 -2.27 -1.77
N PRO A 256 36.17 -2.55 -0.51
CA PRO A 256 35.22 -3.09 0.48
C PRO A 256 34.07 -2.14 0.83
N ASP A 257 34.27 -0.83 0.63
CA ASP A 257 33.26 0.20 0.90
C ASP A 257 32.28 0.41 -0.27
N PHE A 258 32.36 -0.39 -1.32
CA PHE A 258 31.50 -0.32 -2.50
C PHE A 258 30.55 -1.51 -2.56
N TYR A 259 29.31 -1.24 -2.92
CA TYR A 259 28.37 -2.28 -3.37
C TYR A 259 27.69 -1.89 -4.68
N SER A 260 27.33 -2.92 -5.46
CA SER A 260 26.47 -2.76 -6.63
C SER A 260 25.42 -3.86 -6.64
N ARG A 261 24.16 -3.49 -6.72
CA ARG A 261 23.04 -4.43 -6.75
C ARG A 261 22.22 -4.22 -8.01
N LEU A 262 22.03 -5.29 -8.78
CA LEU A 262 21.19 -5.33 -9.95
C LEU A 262 19.95 -6.19 -9.63
N THR A 263 18.76 -5.61 -9.76
CA THR A 263 17.49 -6.29 -9.56
C THR A 263 16.71 -6.30 -10.88
N PHE A 264 16.31 -7.48 -11.30
CA PHE A 264 15.33 -7.68 -12.38
C PHE A 264 14.01 -8.15 -11.79
N LYS A 265 12.90 -7.56 -12.23
CA LYS A 265 11.54 -7.92 -11.81
C LYS A 265 10.65 -8.05 -13.04
N HIS A 266 9.86 -9.13 -13.11
CA HIS A 266 8.82 -9.31 -14.13
C HIS A 266 7.49 -9.69 -13.48
N VAL A 267 6.42 -9.02 -13.91
CA VAL A 267 5.04 -9.27 -13.48
C VAL A 267 4.18 -9.55 -14.72
N ASP A 268 3.50 -10.68 -14.75
CA ASP A 268 2.43 -11.01 -15.72
C ASP A 268 1.15 -11.30 -14.91
N SER A 269 0.24 -10.35 -14.88
CA SER A 269 -1.01 -10.42 -14.12
C SER A 269 -2.21 -10.29 -15.07
N ARG A 270 -3.21 -11.14 -14.86
CA ARG A 270 -4.47 -11.12 -15.59
C ARG A 270 -5.62 -11.28 -14.61
N ASN A 271 -6.39 -10.22 -14.43
CA ASN A 271 -7.47 -10.17 -13.44
C ASN A 271 -8.73 -9.51 -14.05
N PRO A 272 -9.94 -9.93 -13.64
CA PRO A 272 -11.14 -9.12 -13.91
C PRO A 272 -11.00 -7.76 -13.22
N GLN A 273 -11.67 -6.76 -13.77
CA GLN A 273 -11.69 -5.39 -13.24
C GLN A 273 -12.16 -5.30 -11.78
N GLY A 274 -12.86 -6.30 -11.29
CA GLY A 274 -13.32 -6.42 -9.92
C GLY A 274 -14.41 -7.49 -9.82
N GLU A 275 -14.70 -7.91 -8.61
CA GLU A 275 -15.72 -8.91 -8.31
C GLU A 275 -17.02 -8.20 -7.87
N PHE A 276 -17.70 -7.60 -8.85
CA PHE A 276 -18.98 -6.91 -8.62
C PHE A 276 -20.14 -7.88 -8.77
N LYS A 277 -21.11 -7.77 -7.91
CA LYS A 277 -22.42 -8.36 -8.10
C LYS A 277 -23.30 -7.33 -8.80
N PRO A 278 -23.82 -7.63 -10.00
CA PRO A 278 -24.80 -6.76 -10.64
C PRO A 278 -26.09 -6.71 -9.80
N THR A 279 -26.71 -5.55 -9.72
CA THR A 279 -28.03 -5.39 -9.06
C THR A 279 -29.17 -5.87 -9.94
N THR A 280 -28.91 -6.10 -11.23
CA THR A 280 -29.86 -6.64 -12.22
C THR A 280 -29.15 -7.72 -13.05
N ASN A 281 -29.92 -8.67 -13.60
CA ASN A 281 -29.40 -9.82 -14.36
C ASN A 281 -28.66 -9.47 -15.68
N TYR A 282 -28.49 -8.20 -16.00
CA TYR A 282 -28.06 -7.77 -17.34
C TYR A 282 -26.57 -7.71 -17.56
N ASP A 283 -25.69 -7.79 -16.51
CA ASP A 283 -24.30 -7.49 -16.78
C ASP A 283 -23.32 -8.32 -15.98
N THR A 284 -23.15 -9.57 -16.42
CA THR A 284 -22.11 -10.48 -15.91
C THR A 284 -20.77 -10.31 -16.64
N TYR A 285 -20.73 -9.47 -17.70
CA TYR A 285 -19.50 -9.19 -18.45
C TYR A 285 -18.63 -8.20 -17.68
N ARG A 286 -17.39 -8.60 -17.39
CA ARG A 286 -16.40 -7.75 -16.75
C ARG A 286 -15.20 -7.57 -17.64
N SER A 287 -14.71 -6.33 -17.72
CA SER A 287 -13.43 -6.10 -18.36
C SER A 287 -12.34 -6.90 -17.66
N VAL A 288 -11.38 -7.38 -18.42
CA VAL A 288 -10.23 -8.13 -17.93
C VAL A 288 -8.97 -7.33 -18.22
N PHE A 289 -8.19 -7.06 -17.21
CA PHE A 289 -6.90 -6.40 -17.35
C PHE A 289 -5.79 -7.44 -17.40
N LYS A 290 -4.91 -7.29 -18.40
CA LYS A 290 -3.64 -8.02 -18.49
C LYS A 290 -2.51 -7.01 -18.35
N ILE A 291 -1.78 -7.09 -17.26
CA ILE A 291 -0.70 -6.20 -16.88
C ILE A 291 0.61 -6.95 -17.02
N ARG A 292 1.51 -6.47 -17.85
CA ARG A 292 2.87 -6.99 -18.02
C ARG A 292 3.85 -5.86 -17.82
N THR A 293 4.73 -6.02 -16.83
CA THR A 293 5.77 -5.06 -16.51
C THR A 293 7.08 -5.79 -16.30
N SER A 294 8.14 -5.28 -16.92
CA SER A 294 9.52 -5.70 -16.66
C SER A 294 10.32 -4.50 -16.18
N SER A 295 11.00 -4.64 -15.07
CA SER A 295 11.80 -3.59 -14.46
C SER A 295 13.22 -4.07 -14.21
N THR A 296 14.19 -3.21 -14.49
CA THR A 296 15.59 -3.36 -14.10
C THR A 296 15.93 -2.21 -13.16
N ILE A 297 16.45 -2.52 -11.99
CA ILE A 297 16.84 -1.57 -10.95
C ILE A 297 18.32 -1.78 -10.68
N TRP A 298 19.10 -0.73 -10.80
CA TRP A 298 20.51 -0.71 -10.43
C TRP A 298 20.71 0.23 -9.26
N ASP A 299 21.16 -0.33 -8.13
CA ASP A 299 21.56 0.39 -6.95
C ASP A 299 23.09 0.26 -6.82
N ALA A 300 23.78 1.36 -6.55
CA ALA A 300 25.19 1.35 -6.23
C ALA A 300 25.46 2.35 -5.10
N GLY A 301 26.30 1.96 -4.16
CA GLY A 301 26.69 2.80 -3.03
C GLY A 301 28.18 2.72 -2.77
N TYR A 302 28.70 3.82 -2.24
CA TYR A 302 30.09 3.94 -1.82
C TYR A 302 30.19 4.72 -0.51
N GLN A 303 30.82 4.11 0.48
CA GLN A 303 31.13 4.72 1.77
C GLN A 303 32.49 5.40 1.66
N PHE A 304 32.53 6.73 1.59
CA PHE A 304 33.79 7.46 1.49
C PHE A 304 34.62 7.41 2.78
N ASN A 305 33.92 7.40 3.92
CA ASN A 305 34.44 7.29 5.27
C ASN A 305 33.26 7.08 6.24
N ASP A 306 33.52 7.03 7.54
CA ASP A 306 32.52 6.79 8.59
C ASP A 306 31.34 7.79 8.59
N THR A 307 31.47 8.93 7.91
CA THR A 307 30.49 10.03 7.93
C THR A 307 29.81 10.28 6.59
N TRP A 308 30.43 9.95 5.47
CA TRP A 308 29.93 10.25 4.14
C TRP A 308 29.65 9.01 3.32
N GLU A 309 28.46 8.92 2.79
CA GLU A 309 28.01 7.84 1.91
C GLU A 309 27.37 8.43 0.64
N PHE A 310 27.64 7.83 -0.50
CA PHE A 310 26.96 8.13 -1.75
C PHE A 310 26.17 6.90 -2.21
N GLU A 311 24.93 7.11 -2.58
CA GLU A 311 24.06 6.11 -3.20
C GLU A 311 23.52 6.63 -4.53
N ASN A 312 23.40 5.76 -5.50
CA ASN A 312 22.67 6.07 -6.74
C ASN A 312 21.74 4.93 -7.09
N LYS A 313 20.52 5.28 -7.44
CA LYS A 313 19.48 4.36 -7.92
C LYS A 313 19.08 4.73 -9.34
N VAL A 314 19.12 3.76 -10.24
CA VAL A 314 18.61 3.87 -11.61
C VAL A 314 17.55 2.81 -11.83
N VAL A 315 16.38 3.21 -12.29
CA VAL A 315 15.27 2.33 -12.64
C VAL A 315 14.91 2.50 -14.10
N TYR A 316 14.84 1.39 -14.82
CA TYR A 316 14.22 1.31 -16.13
C TYR A 316 13.10 0.28 -16.09
N SER A 317 11.91 0.66 -16.56
CA SER A 317 10.79 -0.28 -16.66
C SER A 317 10.08 -0.10 -17.99
N ASN A 318 9.65 -1.19 -18.59
CA ASN A 318 8.74 -1.21 -19.71
C ASN A 318 7.45 -1.94 -19.32
N TYR A 319 6.33 -1.51 -19.91
CA TYR A 319 5.04 -2.05 -19.56
C TYR A 319 4.07 -2.06 -20.75
N ILE A 320 3.17 -3.06 -20.71
CA ILE A 320 2.04 -3.19 -21.64
C ILE A 320 0.83 -3.61 -20.80
N HIS A 321 -0.21 -2.79 -20.84
CA HIS A 321 -1.46 -3.02 -20.12
C HIS A 321 -2.60 -3.09 -21.11
N ASP A 322 -3.23 -4.24 -21.20
CA ASP A 322 -4.38 -4.48 -22.07
C ASP A 322 -5.66 -4.56 -21.22
N ARG A 323 -6.67 -3.78 -21.56
CA ARG A 323 -8.02 -3.91 -21.04
C ARG A 323 -8.90 -4.55 -22.12
N PHE A 324 -9.22 -5.81 -21.91
CA PHE A 324 -10.18 -6.53 -22.73
C PHE A 324 -11.60 -6.20 -22.27
N SER A 325 -12.46 -5.81 -23.17
CA SER A 325 -13.88 -5.59 -22.92
C SER A 325 -14.68 -5.81 -24.21
N LEU A 326 -16.02 -5.86 -24.09
CA LEU A 326 -16.88 -5.71 -25.25
C LEU A 326 -16.65 -4.33 -25.89
N PRO A 327 -16.93 -4.13 -27.19
CA PRO A 327 -16.73 -2.84 -27.87
C PRO A 327 -17.38 -1.66 -27.14
N SER A 328 -18.61 -1.85 -26.61
CA SER A 328 -19.31 -0.86 -25.79
C SER A 328 -18.67 -0.57 -24.44
N GLY A 329 -17.77 -1.42 -23.98
CA GLY A 329 -17.06 -1.29 -22.70
C GLY A 329 -15.69 -0.66 -22.80
N ALA A 330 -15.36 0.01 -23.91
CA ALA A 330 -14.11 0.75 -24.12
C ALA A 330 -12.83 -0.10 -23.97
N PRO A 331 -12.58 -1.12 -24.81
CA PRO A 331 -11.31 -1.83 -24.78
C PRO A 331 -10.15 -0.88 -25.02
N SER A 332 -9.08 -1.05 -24.25
CA SER A 332 -7.93 -0.13 -24.28
C SER A 332 -6.61 -0.87 -24.16
N ARG A 333 -5.54 -0.21 -24.59
CA ARG A 333 -4.16 -0.62 -24.42
C ARG A 333 -3.33 0.58 -24.06
N VAL A 334 -2.49 0.40 -23.07
CA VAL A 334 -1.48 1.35 -22.62
C VAL A 334 -0.12 0.68 -22.74
N GLU A 335 0.81 1.32 -23.42
CA GLU A 335 2.19 0.83 -23.52
C GLU A 335 3.18 1.98 -23.36
N GLY A 336 4.28 1.71 -22.67
CA GLY A 336 5.26 2.73 -22.40
C GLY A 336 6.47 2.20 -21.65
N HIS A 337 7.33 3.14 -21.30
CA HIS A 337 8.48 2.88 -20.47
C HIS A 337 8.72 4.05 -19.51
N LYS A 338 9.51 3.81 -18.47
CA LYS A 338 9.88 4.85 -17.50
C LYS A 338 11.36 4.73 -17.14
N TRP A 339 11.95 5.89 -16.95
CA TRP A 339 13.29 6.07 -16.40
C TRP A 339 13.21 6.84 -15.08
N GLN A 340 13.97 6.41 -14.10
CA GLN A 340 14.18 7.14 -12.85
C GLN A 340 15.65 7.08 -12.50
N VAL A 341 16.20 8.21 -12.06
CA VAL A 341 17.58 8.33 -11.57
C VAL A 341 17.54 9.15 -10.28
N GLN A 342 18.20 8.65 -9.25
CA GLN A 342 18.18 9.26 -7.92
C GLN A 342 19.52 9.10 -7.21
N PRO A 343 20.54 9.96 -7.48
CA PRO A 343 21.72 10.05 -6.67
C PRO A 343 21.44 10.75 -5.34
N ILE A 344 21.98 10.23 -4.26
CA ILE A 344 21.86 10.76 -2.90
C ILE A 344 23.22 10.77 -2.24
N LEU A 345 23.61 11.89 -1.67
CA LEU A 345 24.76 12.04 -0.79
C LEU A 345 24.26 12.12 0.65
N ARG A 346 24.74 11.26 1.53
CA ARG A 346 24.40 11.22 2.95
C ARG A 346 25.55 11.65 3.81
N TYR A 347 25.22 12.28 4.91
CA TYR A 347 26.14 12.66 5.97
C TYR A 347 25.59 12.19 7.32
N ASN A 348 26.43 11.54 8.12
CA ASN A 348 26.08 11.15 9.49
C ASN A 348 27.34 11.07 10.34
N ASN A 349 27.48 11.97 11.31
CA ASN A 349 28.57 11.95 12.30
C ASN A 349 28.06 11.65 13.74
N GLY A 350 26.85 11.08 13.85
CA GLY A 350 26.19 10.81 15.13
C GLY A 350 25.36 12.02 15.67
N THR A 351 25.92 13.22 15.64
CA THR A 351 25.24 14.46 16.11
C THR A 351 24.40 15.08 15.02
N TYR A 352 24.93 15.16 13.80
CA TYR A 352 24.27 15.71 12.62
C TYR A 352 24.05 14.62 11.60
N ARG A 353 22.82 14.57 11.07
CA ARG A 353 22.46 13.66 9.98
C ARG A 353 21.85 14.47 8.85
N GLY A 354 22.25 14.21 7.63
CA GLY A 354 21.72 14.91 6.48
C GLY A 354 21.73 14.09 5.21
N LEU A 355 20.97 14.53 4.25
CA LEU A 355 21.07 14.06 2.86
C LEU A 355 20.86 15.23 1.90
N LEU A 356 21.48 15.09 0.74
CA LEU A 356 21.22 15.90 -0.45
C LEU A 356 21.00 14.95 -1.63
N GLY A 357 19.89 15.10 -2.32
CA GLY A 357 19.53 14.22 -3.44
C GLY A 357 19.06 14.98 -4.66
N LEU A 358 19.26 14.36 -5.82
CA LEU A 358 18.63 14.75 -7.07
C LEU A 358 17.66 13.67 -7.50
N PHE A 359 16.63 14.07 -8.23
CA PHE A 359 15.66 13.14 -8.77
C PHE A 359 15.29 13.50 -10.21
N TYR A 360 15.38 12.52 -11.09
CA TYR A 360 14.90 12.62 -12.46
C TYR A 360 13.96 11.46 -12.75
N PHE A 361 12.82 11.77 -13.35
CA PHE A 361 11.85 10.79 -13.82
C PHE A 361 11.32 11.19 -15.19
N GLN A 362 11.18 10.22 -16.09
CA GLN A 362 10.51 10.39 -17.36
C GLN A 362 9.70 9.13 -17.69
N SER A 363 8.46 9.32 -18.13
CA SER A 363 7.58 8.23 -18.57
C SER A 363 6.78 8.67 -19.80
N PRO A 364 7.26 8.37 -21.02
CA PRO A 364 6.44 8.40 -22.23
C PRO A 364 5.54 7.17 -22.29
N GLN A 365 4.30 7.36 -22.76
CA GLN A 365 3.26 6.37 -22.81
C GLN A 365 2.35 6.62 -23.99
N ASP A 366 1.94 5.57 -24.68
CA ASP A 366 0.94 5.59 -25.73
C ASP A 366 -0.33 4.86 -25.28
N ASP A 367 -1.44 5.59 -25.28
CA ASP A 367 -2.76 5.08 -24.93
C ASP A 367 -3.60 4.89 -26.18
N SER A 368 -4.26 3.75 -26.29
CA SER A 368 -5.22 3.44 -27.36
C SER A 368 -6.53 2.97 -26.76
N ILE A 369 -7.62 3.68 -27.02
CA ILE A 369 -8.95 3.35 -26.49
C ILE A 369 -10.02 3.40 -27.57
N LEU A 370 -10.94 2.43 -27.56
CA LEU A 370 -12.09 2.38 -28.47
C LEU A 370 -13.31 3.00 -27.80
N LEU A 371 -13.71 4.20 -28.24
CA LEU A 371 -14.92 4.91 -27.84
C LEU A 371 -15.69 5.29 -29.10
N GLY A 372 -16.46 4.34 -29.65
CA GLY A 372 -17.03 4.45 -30.99
C GLY A 372 -15.94 4.31 -32.07
N VAL A 373 -14.97 5.20 -32.09
CA VAL A 373 -13.75 5.13 -32.88
C VAL A 373 -12.53 4.91 -32.01
N ARG A 374 -11.42 4.44 -32.57
CA ARG A 374 -10.18 4.28 -31.83
C ARG A 374 -9.47 5.63 -31.67
N ASN A 375 -9.39 6.08 -30.45
CA ASN A 375 -8.63 7.25 -30.04
C ASN A 375 -7.24 6.83 -29.56
N ARG A 376 -6.21 7.59 -29.95
CA ARG A 376 -4.82 7.38 -29.54
C ARG A 376 -4.29 8.65 -28.92
N TYR A 377 -3.61 8.53 -27.77
CA TYR A 377 -3.02 9.64 -27.04
C TYR A 377 -1.56 9.31 -26.76
N HIS A 378 -0.71 10.32 -26.91
CA HIS A 378 0.66 10.30 -26.44
C HIS A 378 0.76 11.12 -25.16
N ASP A 379 1.16 10.46 -24.08
CA ASP A 379 1.29 11.04 -22.73
C ASP A 379 2.75 11.02 -22.31
N VAL A 380 3.29 12.15 -21.87
CA VAL A 380 4.66 12.23 -21.38
C VAL A 380 4.68 12.98 -20.05
N THR A 381 5.14 12.31 -19.01
CA THR A 381 5.44 12.93 -17.72
C THR A 381 6.94 13.01 -17.54
N LYS A 382 7.45 14.22 -17.22
CA LYS A 382 8.86 14.47 -16.84
C LYS A 382 8.91 15.19 -15.51
N THR A 383 9.65 14.65 -14.56
CA THR A 383 9.81 15.25 -13.22
C THR A 383 11.31 15.43 -12.93
N LYS A 384 11.66 16.60 -12.40
CA LYS A 384 13.00 16.93 -11.90
C LYS A 384 12.85 17.47 -10.49
N ALA A 385 13.70 17.05 -9.57
CA ALA A 385 13.69 17.59 -8.23
C ALA A 385 15.08 17.63 -7.59
N VAL A 386 15.22 18.58 -6.66
CA VAL A 386 16.30 18.60 -5.66
C VAL A 386 15.64 18.41 -4.31
N LEU A 387 16.19 17.55 -3.48
CA LEU A 387 15.69 17.28 -2.14
C LEU A 387 16.83 17.29 -1.12
N GLY A 388 16.52 17.72 0.08
CA GLY A 388 17.45 17.74 1.18
C GLY A 388 16.77 17.51 2.52
N GLU A 389 17.50 16.92 3.43
CA GLU A 389 17.09 16.71 4.81
C GLU A 389 18.27 16.98 5.73
N PHE A 390 18.00 17.61 6.87
CA PHE A 390 18.99 17.83 7.91
C PHE A 390 18.35 17.62 9.28
N THR A 391 18.98 16.78 10.10
CA THR A 391 18.58 16.45 11.47
C THR A 391 19.69 16.79 12.42
N PHE A 392 19.36 17.48 13.50
CA PHE A 392 20.32 17.86 14.55
C PHE A 392 19.64 17.94 15.91
N LYS A 393 20.45 17.87 16.97
CA LYS A 393 20.01 18.04 18.36
C LYS A 393 20.58 19.36 18.91
N PRO A 394 19.77 20.43 19.02
CA PRO A 394 20.22 21.68 19.64
C PRO A 394 20.56 21.50 21.12
N ILE A 395 19.88 20.60 21.78
CA ILE A 395 20.18 20.05 23.12
C ILE A 395 19.88 18.54 23.08
N GLU A 396 20.42 17.78 24.00
CA GLU A 396 20.34 16.30 24.02
C GLU A 396 18.90 15.76 23.92
N VAL A 397 17.96 16.44 24.56
CA VAL A 397 16.55 16.02 24.63
C VAL A 397 15.67 16.57 23.50
N ILE A 398 16.18 17.44 22.63
CA ILE A 398 15.43 18.00 21.51
C ILE A 398 16.09 17.58 20.20
N GLU A 399 15.33 16.93 19.33
CA GLU A 399 15.73 16.61 17.96
C GLU A 399 14.90 17.45 16.97
N VAL A 400 15.57 18.14 16.06
CA VAL A 400 14.95 18.93 14.98
C VAL A 400 15.30 18.31 13.65
N ASN A 401 14.29 18.13 12.79
CA ASN A 401 14.46 17.66 11.43
C ASN A 401 13.85 18.67 10.44
N LEU A 402 14.64 19.12 9.51
CA LEU A 402 14.27 20.01 8.41
C LEU A 402 14.39 19.24 7.10
N SER A 403 13.33 19.18 6.33
CA SER A 403 13.38 18.56 4.99
C SER A 403 12.72 19.49 3.99
N ALA A 404 13.21 19.49 2.77
CA ALA A 404 12.62 20.24 1.68
C ALA A 404 12.84 19.54 0.35
N ARG A 405 11.87 19.67 -0.55
CA ARG A 405 11.96 19.25 -1.95
C ARG A 405 11.47 20.37 -2.84
N TYR A 406 12.24 20.73 -3.83
CA TYR A 406 11.77 21.55 -4.94
C TYR A 406 11.61 20.66 -6.16
N GLU A 407 10.40 20.62 -6.69
CA GLU A 407 10.05 19.73 -7.78
C GLU A 407 9.41 20.50 -8.94
N GLN A 408 9.82 20.17 -10.16
CA GLN A 408 9.22 20.61 -11.39
C GLN A 408 8.70 19.38 -12.14
N GLU A 409 7.41 19.36 -12.43
CA GLU A 409 6.78 18.37 -13.31
C GLU A 409 6.28 19.03 -14.58
N LYS A 410 6.61 18.46 -15.73
CA LYS A 410 5.98 18.73 -17.01
C LYS A 410 5.16 17.53 -17.44
N HIS A 411 3.87 17.74 -17.71
CA HIS A 411 2.95 16.72 -18.20
C HIS A 411 2.31 17.17 -19.51
N THR A 412 2.47 16.36 -20.54
CA THR A 412 1.83 16.57 -21.85
C THR A 412 0.98 15.36 -22.20
N ARG A 413 -0.27 15.60 -22.65
CA ARG A 413 -1.17 14.54 -23.16
C ARG A 413 -1.85 15.07 -24.39
N LYS A 414 -1.54 14.48 -25.55
CA LYS A 414 -1.98 14.96 -26.85
C LYS A 414 -2.48 13.82 -27.71
N GLY A 415 -3.49 14.09 -28.55
CA GLY A 415 -4.04 13.14 -29.51
C GLY A 415 -5.55 13.07 -29.48
N GLY A 416 -6.09 11.91 -29.89
CA GLY A 416 -7.51 11.66 -30.06
C GLY A 416 -7.91 11.74 -31.52
N SER A 417 -8.85 10.88 -31.96
CA SER A 417 -9.46 10.93 -33.30
C SER A 417 -10.78 11.67 -33.26
N LEU A 418 -11.62 11.38 -32.29
CA LEU A 418 -12.92 12.02 -32.03
C LEU A 418 -12.88 12.95 -30.83
N PHE A 419 -12.14 12.54 -29.78
CA PHE A 419 -12.02 13.30 -28.53
C PHE A 419 -10.62 13.88 -28.44
N LEU A 420 -10.43 15.06 -29.05
CA LEU A 420 -9.13 15.72 -29.14
C LEU A 420 -8.70 16.25 -27.77
N LEU A 421 -7.54 15.83 -27.30
CA LEU A 421 -6.84 16.37 -26.15
C LEU A 421 -5.55 17.08 -26.60
N ASN A 422 -5.33 18.26 -26.06
CA ASN A 422 -4.08 18.99 -26.19
C ASN A 422 -3.73 19.63 -24.85
N TYR A 423 -3.30 18.78 -23.93
CA TYR A 423 -2.90 19.19 -22.58
C TYR A 423 -1.38 19.34 -22.52
N ASP A 424 -0.91 20.47 -22.05
CA ASP A 424 0.51 20.76 -21.78
C ASP A 424 0.58 21.60 -20.53
N ASN A 425 1.04 21.05 -19.43
CA ASN A 425 1.11 21.74 -18.14
C ASN A 425 2.48 21.56 -17.49
N LYS A 426 2.92 22.61 -16.81
CA LYS A 426 4.14 22.64 -16.04
C LYS A 426 3.83 23.11 -14.61
N THR A 427 4.08 22.25 -13.65
CA THR A 427 3.90 22.52 -12.22
C THR A 427 5.25 22.66 -11.55
N ASN A 428 5.45 23.74 -10.80
CA ASN A 428 6.60 23.92 -9.91
C ASN A 428 6.10 23.97 -8.48
N VAL A 429 6.72 23.22 -7.58
CA VAL A 429 6.26 23.12 -6.20
C VAL A 429 7.43 23.06 -5.22
N PHE A 430 7.28 23.75 -4.08
CA PHE A 430 8.17 23.66 -2.93
C PHE A 430 7.46 22.90 -1.80
N LEU A 431 8.07 21.84 -1.28
CA LEU A 431 7.51 20.86 -0.37
C LEU A 431 8.35 20.78 0.90
N PRO A 432 8.15 21.72 1.85
CA PRO A 432 8.86 21.69 3.12
C PRO A 432 8.23 20.68 4.08
N LYS A 433 9.08 20.15 4.97
CA LYS A 433 8.71 19.44 6.21
C LYS A 433 9.55 20.00 7.35
N PHE A 434 8.90 20.30 8.45
CA PHE A 434 9.51 20.62 9.73
C PHE A 434 9.03 19.59 10.75
N ASN A 435 9.95 19.06 11.55
CA ASN A 435 9.66 18.19 12.66
C ASN A 435 10.52 18.53 13.87
N ILE A 436 9.91 18.55 15.03
CA ILE A 436 10.57 18.70 16.32
C ILE A 436 10.12 17.56 17.25
N ALA A 437 11.06 16.94 17.92
CA ALA A 437 10.81 15.87 18.88
C ALA A 437 11.46 16.19 20.22
N TYR A 438 10.72 15.93 21.31
CA TYR A 438 11.25 15.85 22.65
C TYR A 438 11.52 14.39 22.99
N LEU A 439 12.77 14.08 23.32
CA LEU A 439 13.26 12.74 23.67
C LEU A 439 13.10 12.58 25.19
N ILE A 440 12.09 11.81 25.60
CA ILE A 440 11.85 11.52 27.01
C ILE A 440 12.87 10.48 27.49
N SER A 441 13.17 9.51 26.63
CA SER A 441 14.22 8.50 26.78
C SER A 441 14.67 8.03 25.39
N ASP A 442 15.59 7.08 25.29
CA ASP A 442 15.98 6.45 24.02
C ASP A 442 14.81 5.72 23.35
N ASP A 443 13.90 5.20 24.14
CA ASP A 443 12.74 4.41 23.70
C ASP A 443 11.42 5.18 23.74
N GLN A 444 11.44 6.46 24.16
CA GLN A 444 10.21 7.26 24.23
C GLN A 444 10.44 8.68 23.72
N ARG A 445 9.56 9.10 22.80
CA ARG A 445 9.53 10.47 22.28
C ARG A 445 8.12 10.96 21.97
N ILE A 446 7.94 12.27 22.08
CA ILE A 446 6.79 13.00 21.58
C ILE A 446 7.27 14.07 20.60
N GLY A 447 6.46 14.39 19.61
CA GLY A 447 6.87 15.42 18.67
C GLY A 447 5.73 16.00 17.86
N ALA A 448 6.07 17.05 17.10
CA ALA A 448 5.17 17.74 16.18
C ALA A 448 5.80 17.85 14.80
N LYS A 449 4.97 17.67 13.77
CA LYS A 449 5.36 17.74 12.37
C LYS A 449 4.42 18.65 11.59
N ILE A 450 4.98 19.43 10.70
CA ILE A 450 4.26 20.17 9.66
C ILE A 450 4.86 19.79 8.33
N ALA A 451 4.03 19.39 7.36
CA ALA A 451 4.49 19.01 6.03
C ALA A 451 3.54 19.49 4.94
N ARG A 452 4.08 19.85 3.79
CA ARG A 452 3.31 20.19 2.60
C ARG A 452 3.26 19.01 1.64
N GLY A 453 2.06 18.71 1.13
CA GLY A 453 1.82 17.75 0.06
C GLY A 453 1.19 18.40 -1.16
N TYR A 454 1.27 17.72 -2.30
CA TYR A 454 0.59 18.09 -3.52
C TYR A 454 0.26 16.89 -4.39
N ASN A 455 -0.71 17.06 -5.28
CA ASN A 455 -0.94 16.16 -6.41
C ASN A 455 -1.15 16.99 -7.67
N PRO A 456 -0.43 16.71 -8.78
CA PRO A 456 -0.52 17.52 -9.99
C PRO A 456 -1.90 17.40 -10.66
N GLY A 457 -2.23 18.39 -11.49
CA GLY A 457 -3.40 18.37 -12.34
C GLY A 457 -3.26 17.38 -13.51
N GLY A 458 -4.34 17.24 -14.26
CA GLY A 458 -4.41 16.35 -15.40
C GLY A 458 -5.53 16.70 -16.37
N ALA A 459 -5.67 15.89 -17.41
CA ALA A 459 -6.75 16.00 -18.40
C ALA A 459 -7.28 14.60 -18.76
N GLY A 460 -8.58 14.53 -19.02
CA GLY A 460 -9.27 13.28 -19.32
C GLY A 460 -10.46 13.43 -20.22
N ILE A 461 -11.19 12.33 -20.37
CA ILE A 461 -12.42 12.21 -21.15
C ILE A 461 -13.52 11.72 -20.22
N THR A 462 -14.74 12.29 -20.35
CA THR A 462 -15.92 11.78 -19.65
C THR A 462 -16.28 10.38 -20.17
N PHE A 463 -16.85 9.55 -19.31
CA PHE A 463 -17.27 8.19 -19.73
C PHE A 463 -18.74 8.13 -20.19
N THR A 464 -19.50 9.20 -20.00
CA THR A 464 -20.93 9.25 -20.35
C THR A 464 -21.12 9.98 -21.68
N TYR A 465 -21.98 9.45 -22.53
CA TYR A 465 -22.34 10.11 -23.78
C TYR A 465 -23.24 11.35 -23.52
N PRO A 466 -22.98 12.49 -24.20
CA PRO A 466 -21.89 12.74 -25.13
C PRO A 466 -20.52 12.85 -24.42
N PHE A 467 -19.55 12.07 -24.90
CA PHE A 467 -18.18 12.14 -24.36
C PHE A 467 -17.60 13.53 -24.59
N SER A 468 -16.93 14.08 -23.59
CA SER A 468 -16.24 15.38 -23.64
C SER A 468 -14.87 15.29 -22.97
N THR A 469 -13.97 16.18 -23.37
CA THR A 469 -12.68 16.31 -22.73
C THR A 469 -12.75 17.34 -21.60
N TYR A 470 -11.95 17.16 -20.56
CA TYR A 470 -11.84 18.08 -19.43
C TYR A 470 -10.40 18.13 -18.92
N SER A 471 -10.08 19.15 -18.14
CA SER A 471 -8.84 19.27 -17.38
C SER A 471 -9.14 19.77 -15.98
N TYR A 472 -8.22 19.49 -15.06
CA TYR A 472 -8.30 19.87 -13.67
C TYR A 472 -6.94 20.32 -13.14
N GLY A 473 -6.95 21.18 -12.12
CA GLY A 473 -5.77 21.79 -11.54
C GLY A 473 -5.07 20.94 -10.49
N THR A 474 -3.92 21.43 -10.05
CA THR A 474 -3.13 20.87 -8.94
C THR A 474 -3.86 21.04 -7.62
N GLU A 475 -3.84 20.04 -6.76
CA GLU A 475 -4.29 20.13 -5.36
C GLU A 475 -3.11 20.23 -4.41
N TYR A 476 -3.33 20.86 -3.27
CA TYR A 476 -2.33 21.09 -2.23
C TYR A 476 -2.85 20.70 -0.86
N LEU A 477 -1.93 20.34 0.03
CA LEU A 477 -2.21 19.95 1.40
C LEU A 477 -1.19 20.55 2.35
N TRP A 478 -1.66 21.11 3.47
CA TRP A 478 -0.88 21.29 4.68
C TRP A 478 -1.31 20.27 5.73
N ASN A 479 -0.36 19.46 6.18
CA ASN A 479 -0.54 18.46 7.24
C ASN A 479 0.13 18.95 8.52
N TYR A 480 -0.62 18.91 9.60
CA TYR A 480 -0.17 19.18 10.97
C TYR A 480 -0.36 17.92 11.77
N GLU A 481 0.67 17.45 12.47
CA GLU A 481 0.63 16.16 13.13
C GLU A 481 1.38 16.20 14.46
N LEU A 482 0.76 15.65 15.51
CA LEU A 482 1.41 15.33 16.78
C LEU A 482 1.60 13.83 16.85
N TYR A 483 2.72 13.38 17.38
CA TYR A 483 3.00 11.97 17.50
C TYR A 483 3.66 11.60 18.84
N HIS A 484 3.44 10.36 19.25
CA HIS A 484 4.10 9.71 20.38
C HIS A 484 4.60 8.34 19.93
N ARG A 485 5.83 8.00 20.34
CA ARG A 485 6.47 6.71 20.11
C ARG A 485 6.98 6.22 21.44
N TRP A 486 6.65 5.01 21.79
CA TRP A 486 7.07 4.41 23.04
C TRP A 486 7.26 2.91 22.90
N LEU A 487 8.38 2.45 23.42
CA LEU A 487 8.71 1.05 23.64
C LEU A 487 9.02 0.86 25.10
N SER A 488 8.35 -0.08 25.77
CA SER A 488 8.57 -0.37 27.19
C SER A 488 10.02 -0.81 27.47
N ASP A 489 10.50 -0.63 28.69
CA ASP A 489 11.87 -0.96 29.09
C ASP A 489 12.21 -2.44 28.90
N ASP A 490 11.23 -3.32 29.09
CA ASP A 490 11.33 -4.76 28.83
C ASP A 490 11.21 -5.13 27.35
N LYS A 491 11.01 -4.13 26.45
CA LYS A 491 10.84 -4.27 24.99
C LYS A 491 9.63 -5.14 24.58
N ARG A 492 8.64 -5.29 25.44
CA ARG A 492 7.47 -6.13 25.18
C ARG A 492 6.24 -5.38 24.73
N LEU A 493 6.16 -4.08 24.97
CA LEU A 493 5.02 -3.24 24.60
C LEU A 493 5.49 -2.05 23.78
N LYS A 494 4.99 -1.94 22.56
CA LYS A 494 5.23 -0.81 21.65
C LYS A 494 3.93 -0.08 21.38
N ILE A 495 3.92 1.25 21.56
CA ILE A 495 2.76 2.12 21.31
C ILE A 495 3.18 3.26 20.39
N ASN A 496 2.52 3.35 19.24
CA ASN A 496 2.66 4.42 18.25
C ASN A 496 1.35 5.17 18.13
N THR A 497 1.36 6.47 18.40
CA THR A 497 0.18 7.33 18.31
C THR A 497 0.46 8.50 17.37
N ASN A 498 -0.52 8.85 16.52
CA ASN A 498 -0.51 10.06 15.70
C ASN A 498 -1.86 10.75 15.79
N ILE A 499 -1.87 12.07 15.95
CA ILE A 499 -3.05 12.94 15.85
C ILE A 499 -2.77 13.89 14.70
N PHE A 500 -3.70 14.00 13.74
CA PHE A 500 -3.45 14.76 12.51
C PHE A 500 -4.59 15.70 12.16
N TYR A 501 -4.22 16.79 11.49
CA TYR A 501 -5.14 17.72 10.83
C TYR A 501 -4.58 18.05 9.43
N ASN A 502 -5.39 17.85 8.41
CA ASN A 502 -5.08 18.08 7.01
C ASN A 502 -5.97 19.19 6.46
N ASP A 503 -5.35 20.24 5.92
CA ASP A 503 -6.05 21.37 5.25
C ASP A 503 -5.75 21.32 3.74
N TYR A 504 -6.75 20.95 2.96
CA TYR A 504 -6.67 20.83 1.50
C TYR A 504 -7.13 22.12 0.83
N LYS A 505 -6.33 22.58 -0.11
CA LYS A 505 -6.66 23.66 -1.05
C LYS A 505 -6.76 23.07 -2.46
N ASP A 506 -7.79 23.48 -3.18
CA ASP A 506 -8.08 23.05 -4.56
C ASP A 506 -8.15 21.52 -4.67
N MET A 507 -8.79 20.87 -3.68
CA MET A 507 -8.85 19.41 -3.59
C MET A 507 -9.57 18.83 -4.81
N GLN A 508 -8.92 17.91 -5.51
CA GLN A 508 -9.52 17.20 -6.64
C GLN A 508 -10.64 16.28 -6.11
N ILE A 509 -11.86 16.46 -6.58
CA ILE A 509 -13.02 15.63 -6.23
C ILE A 509 -13.77 15.18 -7.47
N GLU A 510 -14.53 14.07 -7.35
CA GLU A 510 -15.47 13.67 -8.37
C GLU A 510 -16.62 14.66 -8.44
N TYR A 511 -16.94 15.10 -9.64
CA TYR A 511 -18.05 16.00 -9.91
C TYR A 511 -18.98 15.40 -10.96
N SER A 512 -20.22 15.17 -10.56
CA SER A 512 -21.29 14.73 -11.47
C SER A 512 -21.89 15.93 -12.20
N HIS A 513 -21.70 15.98 -13.51
CA HIS A 513 -22.21 17.01 -14.40
C HIS A 513 -23.26 16.41 -15.35
N PRO A 514 -24.22 17.16 -15.92
CA PRO A 514 -25.14 16.64 -16.92
C PRO A 514 -24.50 15.96 -18.13
N LEU A 515 -23.26 16.36 -18.47
CA LEU A 515 -22.44 15.76 -19.54
C LEU A 515 -21.57 14.58 -19.08
N GLY A 516 -21.76 14.07 -17.86
CA GLY A 516 -20.99 12.94 -17.32
C GLY A 516 -20.22 13.30 -16.04
N ILE A 517 -19.37 12.38 -15.62
CA ILE A 517 -18.56 12.54 -14.42
C ILE A 517 -17.18 13.08 -14.81
N THR A 518 -16.72 14.11 -14.13
CA THR A 518 -15.41 14.76 -14.29
C THR A 518 -14.67 14.82 -12.96
N ILE A 519 -13.40 15.19 -13.01
CA ILE A 519 -12.67 15.66 -11.85
C ILE A 519 -12.71 17.19 -11.85
N ALA A 520 -13.04 17.78 -10.70
CA ALA A 520 -13.00 19.21 -10.49
C ALA A 520 -12.27 19.55 -9.18
N ASN A 521 -11.87 20.80 -8.99
CA ASN A 521 -11.15 21.22 -7.81
C ASN A 521 -12.12 21.89 -6.81
N ALA A 522 -12.34 21.26 -5.63
CA ALA A 522 -13.02 21.88 -4.51
C ALA A 522 -12.10 22.89 -3.83
N ASP A 523 -12.60 24.13 -3.58
CA ASP A 523 -11.80 25.22 -3.03
C ASP A 523 -11.11 24.83 -1.72
N LYS A 524 -11.82 24.12 -0.83
CA LYS A 524 -11.31 23.72 0.48
C LYS A 524 -11.97 22.48 1.05
N ALA A 525 -11.16 21.56 1.54
CA ALA A 525 -11.61 20.41 2.32
C ALA A 525 -10.67 20.15 3.51
N ILE A 526 -11.15 19.46 4.53
CA ILE A 526 -10.34 19.09 5.69
C ILE A 526 -10.55 17.62 6.03
N THR A 527 -9.48 16.98 6.54
CA THR A 527 -9.57 15.70 7.24
C THR A 527 -8.77 15.78 8.54
N TYR A 528 -9.27 15.17 9.61
CA TYR A 528 -8.58 15.15 10.89
C TYR A 528 -8.96 13.90 11.68
N GLY A 529 -8.09 13.51 12.60
CA GLY A 529 -8.32 12.29 13.38
C GLY A 529 -7.11 11.87 14.19
N ALA A 530 -7.16 10.60 14.61
CA ALA A 530 -6.09 9.98 15.38
C ALA A 530 -5.87 8.53 14.95
N GLU A 531 -4.66 8.04 15.18
CA GLU A 531 -4.25 6.66 14.91
C GLU A 531 -3.46 6.13 16.10
N PHE A 532 -3.82 4.92 16.53
CA PHE A 532 -3.18 4.21 17.64
C PHE A 532 -2.79 2.82 17.14
N ASN A 533 -1.51 2.47 17.26
CA ASN A 533 -1.01 1.15 16.96
C ASN A 533 -0.31 0.61 18.20
N ILE A 534 -0.66 -0.58 18.62
CA ILE A 534 -0.14 -1.26 19.80
C ILE A 534 0.34 -2.65 19.38
N GLU A 535 1.56 -2.99 19.72
CA GLU A 535 2.11 -4.34 19.64
C GLU A 535 2.51 -4.76 21.05
N TRP A 536 2.03 -5.90 21.48
CA TRP A 536 2.26 -6.37 22.85
C TRP A 536 2.59 -7.86 22.87
N GLN A 537 3.82 -8.18 23.26
CA GLN A 537 4.24 -9.52 23.65
C GLN A 537 3.75 -9.78 25.09
N ALA A 538 2.46 -10.10 25.23
CA ALA A 538 1.78 -10.21 26.51
C ALA A 538 2.37 -11.31 27.41
N THR A 539 2.78 -12.43 26.80
CA THR A 539 3.55 -13.51 27.42
C THR A 539 4.56 -14.05 26.41
N GLN A 540 5.43 -14.98 26.83
CA GLN A 540 6.35 -15.67 25.90
C GLN A 540 5.64 -16.33 24.69
N ASN A 541 4.39 -16.72 24.88
CA ASN A 541 3.61 -17.44 23.90
C ASN A 541 2.52 -16.59 23.23
N LEU A 542 2.13 -15.44 23.80
CA LEU A 542 1.03 -14.62 23.32
C LEU A 542 1.52 -13.26 22.80
N ASN A 543 1.35 -13.02 21.54
CA ASN A 543 1.51 -11.71 20.92
C ASN A 543 0.14 -11.15 20.52
N LEU A 544 -0.09 -9.88 20.79
CA LEU A 544 -1.29 -9.14 20.45
C LEU A 544 -0.94 -7.88 19.67
N THR A 545 -1.74 -7.59 18.66
CA THR A 545 -1.63 -6.37 17.86
C THR A 545 -2.98 -5.68 17.78
N THR A 546 -3.00 -4.37 17.96
CA THR A 546 -4.23 -3.57 17.86
C THR A 546 -3.94 -2.32 17.06
N SER A 547 -4.83 -1.96 16.15
CA SER A 547 -4.78 -0.66 15.50
C SER A 547 -6.16 -0.02 15.42
N LEU A 548 -6.26 1.25 15.83
CA LEU A 548 -7.47 2.07 15.80
C LEU A 548 -7.19 3.32 14.99
N GLY A 549 -8.03 3.59 14.00
CA GLY A 549 -8.07 4.83 13.23
C GLY A 549 -9.38 5.56 13.48
N LEU A 550 -9.28 6.82 13.89
CA LEU A 550 -10.40 7.75 14.02
C LEU A 550 -10.27 8.80 12.92
N LEU A 551 -11.37 9.12 12.25
CA LEU A 551 -11.37 10.02 11.10
C LEU A 551 -12.63 10.88 11.06
N LYS A 552 -12.44 12.17 10.77
CA LYS A 552 -13.50 13.08 10.34
C LYS A 552 -13.06 13.81 9.08
N THR A 553 -13.99 13.95 8.15
CA THR A 553 -13.74 14.63 6.88
C THR A 553 -14.87 15.62 6.59
N LYS A 554 -14.54 16.71 5.89
CA LYS A 554 -15.53 17.73 5.50
C LYS A 554 -15.10 18.49 4.26
N ILE A 555 -15.97 18.60 3.27
CA ILE A 555 -15.89 19.57 2.18
C ILE A 555 -16.28 20.91 2.76
N LYS A 556 -15.35 21.84 2.93
CA LYS A 556 -15.60 23.15 3.54
C LYS A 556 -16.20 24.14 2.57
N LYS A 557 -15.69 24.14 1.34
CA LYS A 557 -16.14 25.05 0.30
C LYS A 557 -15.95 24.41 -1.06
N TYR A 558 -17.02 24.41 -1.85
CA TYR A 558 -16.99 24.00 -3.24
C TYR A 558 -17.90 24.98 -4.02
N SER A 559 -17.28 25.85 -4.80
CA SER A 559 -17.98 26.95 -5.47
C SER A 559 -18.86 26.46 -6.61
N ASP A 560 -18.45 25.42 -7.35
CA ASP A 560 -19.18 24.85 -8.50
C ASP A 560 -20.41 24.04 -8.06
N SER A 561 -20.42 23.53 -6.83
CA SER A 561 -21.57 22.80 -6.27
C SER A 561 -21.73 23.05 -4.77
N LYS A 562 -22.44 24.11 -4.42
CA LYS A 562 -22.70 24.48 -3.02
C LYS A 562 -23.41 23.40 -2.20
N SER A 563 -24.12 22.48 -2.86
CA SER A 563 -24.81 21.36 -2.20
C SER A 563 -23.84 20.36 -1.56
N TYR A 564 -22.56 20.36 -1.96
CA TYR A 564 -21.54 19.49 -1.36
C TYR A 564 -20.89 20.10 -0.11
N ASN A 565 -21.13 21.38 0.15
CA ASN A 565 -20.56 22.05 1.32
C ASN A 565 -21.12 21.44 2.62
N GLY A 566 -20.22 21.02 3.49
CA GLY A 566 -20.55 20.35 4.74
C GLY A 566 -20.53 18.83 4.67
N ASN A 567 -20.54 18.24 3.47
CA ASN A 567 -20.54 16.80 3.28
C ASN A 567 -19.19 16.14 3.66
N LYS A 568 -19.26 14.87 4.00
CA LYS A 568 -18.07 14.02 4.18
C LYS A 568 -17.44 13.69 2.83
N LEU A 569 -16.14 13.44 2.84
CA LEU A 569 -15.44 12.87 1.69
C LEU A 569 -15.92 11.42 1.45
N THR A 570 -15.74 10.96 0.23
CA THR A 570 -16.10 9.60 -0.18
C THR A 570 -15.20 8.55 0.49
N ARG A 571 -15.77 7.39 0.83
CA ARG A 571 -15.05 6.25 1.40
C ARG A 571 -14.20 6.62 2.62
N ALA A 572 -14.78 7.43 3.49
CA ALA A 572 -14.17 7.94 4.71
C ALA A 572 -14.95 7.48 5.95
N PRO A 573 -14.76 6.23 6.41
CA PRO A 573 -15.39 5.74 7.64
C PRO A 573 -14.92 6.56 8.84
N ASP A 574 -15.81 6.82 9.81
CA ASP A 574 -15.48 7.62 11.00
C ASP A 574 -14.48 6.90 11.90
N TYR A 575 -14.45 5.55 11.87
CA TYR A 575 -13.41 4.76 12.52
C TYR A 575 -13.19 3.40 11.85
N THR A 576 -11.97 2.90 12.00
CA THR A 576 -11.54 1.56 11.61
C THR A 576 -10.82 0.94 12.80
N PHE A 577 -11.04 -0.34 13.05
CA PHE A 577 -10.43 -1.05 14.16
C PHE A 577 -9.93 -2.41 13.69
N ASN A 578 -8.69 -2.76 14.06
CA ASN A 578 -8.12 -4.08 13.82
C ASN A 578 -7.57 -4.63 15.13
N LEU A 579 -7.84 -5.90 15.38
CA LEU A 579 -7.32 -6.67 16.49
C LEU A 579 -6.74 -7.96 15.91
N GLY A 580 -5.48 -8.22 16.20
CA GLY A 580 -4.80 -9.44 15.78
C GLY A 580 -4.01 -10.05 16.92
N GLY A 581 -3.60 -11.29 16.76
CA GLY A 581 -2.69 -11.95 17.68
C GLY A 581 -2.47 -13.40 17.32
N TYR A 582 -1.43 -13.96 17.91
CA TYR A 582 -1.12 -15.38 17.80
C TYR A 582 -0.70 -15.94 19.15
N TYR A 583 -0.91 -17.23 19.32
CA TYR A 583 -0.55 -17.98 20.50
C TYR A 583 0.25 -19.23 20.11
N ASN A 584 1.47 -19.32 20.64
CA ASN A 584 2.32 -20.51 20.51
C ASN A 584 1.86 -21.59 21.49
N LEU A 585 1.44 -22.72 20.98
CA LEU A 585 1.03 -23.88 21.72
C LEU A 585 2.22 -24.87 21.87
N PRO A 586 2.18 -25.81 22.81
CA PRO A 586 3.17 -26.89 22.89
C PRO A 586 3.32 -27.67 21.57
N TYR A 587 4.43 -28.36 21.41
CA TYR A 587 4.71 -29.29 20.28
C TYR A 587 4.78 -28.60 18.91
N GLY A 588 5.16 -27.32 18.85
CA GLY A 588 5.30 -26.57 17.58
C GLY A 588 3.98 -26.13 16.96
N LEU A 589 2.87 -26.25 17.68
CA LEU A 589 1.59 -25.71 17.23
C LEU A 589 1.52 -24.20 17.45
N GLU A 590 0.81 -23.49 16.58
CA GLU A 590 0.53 -22.06 16.69
C GLU A 590 -0.87 -21.79 16.18
N THR A 591 -1.62 -20.94 16.86
CA THR A 591 -2.93 -20.47 16.37
C THR A 591 -2.94 -18.95 16.32
N GLY A 592 -3.65 -18.40 15.36
CA GLY A 592 -3.81 -16.93 15.25
C GLY A 592 -5.21 -16.53 14.83
N LEU A 593 -5.55 -15.32 15.26
CA LEU A 593 -6.80 -14.66 14.95
C LEU A 593 -6.51 -13.23 14.50
N ASN A 594 -7.24 -12.77 13.49
CA ASN A 594 -7.28 -11.36 13.10
C ASN A 594 -8.72 -10.95 12.83
N ALA A 595 -9.15 -9.82 13.41
CA ALA A 595 -10.46 -9.25 13.21
C ALA A 595 -10.34 -7.78 12.83
N SER A 596 -11.11 -7.36 11.84
CA SER A 596 -11.22 -5.98 11.38
C SER A 596 -12.65 -5.51 11.42
N PHE A 597 -12.84 -4.24 11.78
CA PHE A 597 -14.11 -3.53 11.77
C PHE A 597 -13.97 -2.22 11.01
N VAL A 598 -14.94 -1.91 10.16
CA VAL A 598 -15.04 -0.66 9.39
C VAL A 598 -16.41 -0.04 9.64
N ASP A 599 -16.44 1.23 10.06
CA ASP A 599 -17.67 1.97 10.25
C ASP A 599 -18.31 2.35 8.90
N SER A 600 -19.56 2.80 8.97
CA SER A 600 -20.32 3.21 7.79
C SER A 600 -19.72 4.43 7.08
N TYR A 601 -19.90 4.50 5.76
CA TYR A 601 -19.40 5.61 4.94
C TYR A 601 -20.23 5.81 3.67
N PHE A 602 -20.02 6.94 3.00
CA PHE A 602 -20.63 7.23 1.70
C PHE A 602 -19.68 6.92 0.55
N THR A 603 -20.23 6.45 -0.56
CA THR A 603 -19.46 6.15 -1.79
C THR A 603 -19.46 7.29 -2.79
N ASP A 604 -20.24 8.34 -2.59
CA ASP A 604 -20.20 9.58 -3.36
C ASP A 604 -20.26 10.83 -2.48
N ALA A 605 -19.78 11.98 -3.03
CA ALA A 605 -19.64 13.23 -2.31
C ALA A 605 -20.99 13.94 -2.03
N SER A 606 -22.11 13.52 -2.61
CA SER A 606 -23.44 14.05 -2.31
C SER A 606 -23.96 13.59 -0.94
N ASN A 607 -23.34 12.54 -0.38
CA ASN A 607 -23.75 11.89 0.87
C ASN A 607 -25.21 11.42 0.88
N ASN A 608 -25.72 11.03 -0.29
CA ASN A 608 -27.06 10.50 -0.44
C ASN A 608 -27.19 9.16 0.31
N LYS A 609 -28.38 8.88 0.90
CA LYS A 609 -28.68 7.60 1.55
C LYS A 609 -28.41 6.39 0.65
N ALA A 610 -28.69 6.50 -0.66
CA ALA A 610 -28.44 5.43 -1.62
C ALA A 610 -26.96 5.09 -1.81
N SER A 611 -26.05 6.02 -1.49
CA SER A 611 -24.60 5.83 -1.56
C SER A 611 -23.98 5.37 -0.24
N LYS A 612 -24.79 5.20 0.81
CA LYS A 612 -24.30 4.78 2.13
C LYS A 612 -24.01 3.29 2.17
N ILE A 613 -22.83 2.95 2.67
CA ILE A 613 -22.43 1.61 3.06
C ILE A 613 -22.55 1.51 4.58
N ASP A 614 -23.18 0.45 5.07
CA ASP A 614 -23.28 0.16 6.49
C ASP A 614 -21.96 -0.39 7.03
N SER A 615 -21.76 -0.31 8.35
CA SER A 615 -20.60 -0.88 9.01
C SER A 615 -20.53 -2.39 8.83
N TYR A 616 -19.32 -2.91 8.71
CA TYR A 616 -19.06 -4.34 8.53
C TYR A 616 -17.80 -4.78 9.30
N TYR A 617 -17.68 -6.09 9.49
CA TYR A 617 -16.52 -6.70 10.12
C TYR A 617 -16.08 -7.95 9.36
N GLN A 618 -14.84 -8.34 9.56
CA GLN A 618 -14.26 -9.57 9.04
C GLN A 618 -13.35 -10.19 10.11
N ALA A 619 -13.36 -11.50 10.23
CA ALA A 619 -12.41 -12.23 11.07
C ALA A 619 -11.77 -13.36 10.27
N ASN A 620 -10.46 -13.55 10.49
CA ASN A 620 -9.64 -14.59 9.89
C ASN A 620 -8.96 -15.39 11.01
N ALA A 621 -8.80 -16.68 10.84
CA ALA A 621 -8.15 -17.57 11.81
C ALA A 621 -7.27 -18.61 11.13
N TYR A 622 -6.26 -19.07 11.85
CA TYR A 622 -5.42 -20.17 11.38
C TYR A 622 -4.94 -21.05 12.52
N LEU A 623 -4.59 -22.28 12.16
CA LEU A 623 -3.85 -23.24 12.98
C LEU A 623 -2.64 -23.71 12.18
N ALA A 624 -1.46 -23.58 12.74
CA ALA A 624 -0.21 -23.97 12.10
C ALA A 624 0.55 -25.00 12.94
N TYR A 625 1.30 -25.85 12.25
CA TYR A 625 2.30 -26.72 12.83
C TYR A 625 3.67 -26.34 12.29
N ASN A 626 4.54 -25.85 13.17
CA ASN A 626 5.91 -25.48 12.87
C ASN A 626 6.84 -26.64 13.15
N PHE A 627 7.67 -27.02 12.19
CA PHE A 627 8.69 -28.05 12.31
C PHE A 627 10.06 -27.47 11.88
N LYS A 628 11.15 -28.18 12.10
CA LYS A 628 12.51 -27.66 11.93
C LYS A 628 12.77 -26.99 10.57
N GLN A 629 12.24 -27.55 9.49
CA GLN A 629 12.49 -27.09 8.13
C GLN A 629 11.27 -26.39 7.50
N GLY A 630 10.20 -26.12 8.25
CA GLY A 630 9.05 -25.48 7.61
C GLY A 630 7.79 -25.43 8.47
N ARG A 631 6.68 -25.20 7.79
CA ARG A 631 5.39 -24.93 8.41
C ARG A 631 4.25 -25.48 7.54
N ILE A 632 3.27 -26.12 8.17
CA ILE A 632 1.99 -26.45 7.54
C ILE A 632 0.88 -25.71 8.29
N MET A 633 -0.08 -25.16 7.56
CA MET A 633 -1.07 -24.26 8.12
C MET A 633 -2.44 -24.51 7.50
N LEU A 634 -3.46 -24.65 8.35
CA LEU A 634 -4.87 -24.59 7.98
C LEU A 634 -5.40 -23.20 8.29
N TYR A 635 -6.17 -22.61 7.39
CA TYR A 635 -6.70 -21.26 7.60
C TYR A 635 -8.15 -21.12 7.12
N ALA A 636 -8.81 -20.13 7.69
CA ALA A 636 -10.11 -19.66 7.27
C ALA A 636 -10.14 -18.13 7.27
N ASP A 637 -10.30 -17.53 6.10
CA ASP A 637 -10.59 -16.11 5.95
C ASP A 637 -12.10 -15.91 5.96
N ASN A 638 -12.57 -14.79 6.55
CA ASN A 638 -13.98 -14.53 6.77
C ASN A 638 -14.70 -15.71 7.47
N VAL A 639 -14.20 -16.05 8.66
CA VAL A 639 -14.67 -17.22 9.45
C VAL A 639 -16.19 -17.25 9.62
N PHE A 640 -16.81 -16.08 9.78
CA PHE A 640 -18.27 -15.97 9.98
C PHE A 640 -19.08 -16.00 8.68
N ASN A 641 -18.39 -16.08 7.53
CA ASN A 641 -19.01 -16.02 6.20
C ASN A 641 -19.93 -14.82 6.02
N SER A 642 -19.52 -13.67 6.54
CA SER A 642 -20.28 -12.41 6.39
C SER A 642 -20.30 -12.00 4.92
N HIS A 643 -21.45 -11.49 4.48
CA HIS A 643 -21.65 -11.09 3.08
C HIS A 643 -22.20 -9.65 3.03
N ASP A 644 -21.56 -8.77 3.77
CA ASP A 644 -21.96 -7.37 3.83
C ASP A 644 -21.52 -6.64 2.56
N LYS A 645 -22.30 -5.68 2.11
CA LYS A 645 -21.96 -4.79 1.01
C LYS A 645 -20.83 -3.87 1.49
N ILE A 646 -19.73 -3.83 0.75
CA ILE A 646 -18.56 -3.03 1.10
C ILE A 646 -18.25 -1.90 0.12
N SER A 647 -18.89 -1.85 -1.06
CA SER A 647 -18.76 -0.69 -1.93
C SER A 647 -19.88 -0.62 -2.96
N LEU A 648 -20.09 0.58 -3.49
CA LEU A 648 -20.90 0.90 -4.66
C LEU A 648 -20.03 1.65 -5.65
N MET A 649 -20.24 1.43 -6.94
CA MET A 649 -19.50 2.17 -7.98
C MET A 649 -19.98 3.62 -8.07
N SER A 650 -21.28 3.87 -7.88
CA SER A 650 -21.92 5.19 -7.70
C SER A 650 -23.28 5.01 -7.05
N SER A 651 -23.92 6.09 -6.58
CA SER A 651 -25.27 6.04 -5.99
C SER A 651 -26.35 5.52 -6.94
N SER A 652 -26.16 5.74 -8.24
CA SER A 652 -27.00 5.17 -9.32
C SER A 652 -26.50 3.82 -9.82
N SER A 653 -25.45 3.27 -9.19
CA SER A 653 -24.72 2.13 -9.71
C SER A 653 -25.53 0.83 -9.61
N ARG A 654 -25.54 0.12 -10.72
CA ARG A 654 -25.97 -1.26 -10.83
C ARG A 654 -24.97 -2.26 -10.24
N TYR A 655 -23.83 -1.79 -9.70
CA TYR A 655 -22.71 -2.62 -9.29
C TYR A 655 -22.37 -2.40 -7.83
N SER A 656 -22.43 -3.48 -7.07
CA SER A 656 -22.04 -3.52 -5.66
C SER A 656 -20.90 -4.52 -5.48
N THR A 657 -19.96 -4.21 -4.60
CA THR A 657 -18.96 -5.16 -4.10
C THR A 657 -19.37 -5.62 -2.72
N TYR A 658 -19.24 -6.91 -2.50
CA TYR A 658 -19.53 -7.56 -1.22
C TYR A 658 -18.25 -8.14 -0.62
N GLN A 659 -18.26 -8.41 0.67
CA GLN A 659 -17.20 -9.20 1.29
C GLN A 659 -17.04 -10.54 0.56
N GLN A 660 -15.80 -10.97 0.41
CA GLN A 660 -15.51 -12.30 -0.14
C GLN A 660 -16.13 -13.37 0.79
N PRO A 661 -16.79 -14.40 0.25
CA PRO A 661 -17.26 -15.49 1.05
C PRO A 661 -16.09 -16.18 1.78
N ARG A 662 -16.40 -16.94 2.83
CA ARG A 662 -15.41 -17.66 3.60
C ARG A 662 -14.47 -18.47 2.70
N GLN A 663 -13.18 -18.20 2.83
CA GLN A 663 -12.13 -18.97 2.19
C GLN A 663 -11.48 -19.89 3.20
N VAL A 664 -11.40 -21.18 2.88
CA VAL A 664 -10.65 -22.17 3.66
C VAL A 664 -9.56 -22.76 2.80
N GLY A 665 -8.42 -23.04 3.40
CA GLY A 665 -7.29 -23.57 2.66
C GLY A 665 -6.24 -24.19 3.56
N ILE A 666 -5.27 -24.80 2.89
CA ILE A 666 -4.04 -25.35 3.47
C ILE A 666 -2.84 -24.72 2.77
N SER A 667 -1.87 -24.31 3.56
CA SER A 667 -0.59 -23.79 3.08
C SER A 667 0.55 -24.63 3.66
N ALA A 668 1.56 -24.93 2.86
CA ALA A 668 2.79 -25.56 3.31
C ALA A 668 3.99 -24.78 2.80
N GLN A 669 4.96 -24.53 3.66
CA GLN A 669 6.22 -23.87 3.35
C GLN A 669 7.38 -24.71 3.90
N ILE A 670 8.44 -24.83 3.10
CA ILE A 670 9.67 -25.50 3.48
C ILE A 670 10.82 -24.53 3.26
N ASN A 671 11.73 -24.43 4.22
CA ASN A 671 12.92 -23.59 4.19
C ASN A 671 14.16 -24.49 4.39
N TYR A 672 15.21 -24.22 3.62
CA TYR A 672 16.49 -24.94 3.67
C TYR A 672 17.64 -23.96 3.90
#